data_55fe1ddcfbc06d6194f22b8d9afe55ae
#
_entry.id   55fe1ddcfbc06d6194f22b8d9afe55ae
#
_cell.length_a   1.000
_cell.length_b   1.000
_cell.length_c   1.000
_cell.angle_alpha   90.00
_cell.angle_beta   90.00
_cell.angle_gamma   90.00
#
_symmetry.space_group_name_H-M   'P 1'
#
loop_
_entity.id
_entity.type
_entity.pdbx_description
1 polymer ?
#
loop_
_entity_poly.entity_id
_entity_poly.type
_entity_poly.pdbx_seq_one_letter_code
_entity_poly.pdbx_strand_id
1 'polypeptide(L)'
;MGGKSERFGGAFKPFLKMGDLSFIELAYEPFRKWEEYIESVTFICTAEQESAHNVSANLKKMFVANNDVRIDLKVIGAQTEGPLQTLRTALANISEQRGFSNIIICDCDHSINVDPIFGAVLSGQEELDCVIPTWKIEEEEHHNWSKILVKDNVLVDFYEKERLICGPGERVNGIIGCIYLSKVAYINNSPFEYMHMSQLIRDLHNTGKNIGFVEVEHAYFYGDPAMAQSCVEQRRSECTIFCDIDGVLFSHRDHSNCNEQDNITLKGYQNLQRLKKQGHKIVLTTARSQKYRRSLQTLLYKKGIAYDQLVMGLASGPRILINDRKPSMPFTKQATSWEVVRNSGLDDFDVQDIVKSNKIKILKDLSANSFAKTLLIEKGCELIVRKTITKSKENKKHYETLKRQCSDLKRLNHVAENSVPLVLDEVDNELEYYYDIEWLPEHVEAAGIEIHDKIECLNSTMALLSEHVYSLSKDVDGDLWIKQFLDEKIYPKFNTFCEFGDDFEHLINSDKVIINGKKYWGLRKIFEKLNFKDIKPEKISIVHGDLTLENIMYNLSDGDVKLIDMDGSRWLDARELDLGKLSQSIILNYLQWKSHQHLNYKYEDGKFQCIDEFFQPNEDEAYRLLIESWKNILKKREKIVYNKAIFYMSTYLIRFVPFRMQISRDHGMFALLMSVVWLNKLIQGRRK
;
A
#
# COMPACT_ATOMS: atom_id res chain seq x y z
N MET A 1 -17.31 17.50 23.04
CA MET A 1 -16.27 18.12 22.20
C MET A 1 -15.35 19.09 22.96
N GLY A 2 -15.60 19.40 24.21
CA GLY A 2 -14.91 20.46 24.99
C GLY A 2 -13.48 20.20 25.47
N GLY A 3 -12.80 19.12 25.04
CA GLY A 3 -11.44 18.79 25.45
C GLY A 3 -10.35 19.63 24.78
N LYS A 4 -9.14 19.71 25.40
CA LYS A 4 -7.99 20.54 24.92
C LYS A 4 -7.30 20.04 23.67
N SER A 5 -7.52 18.79 23.24
CA SER A 5 -6.87 18.18 22.07
C SER A 5 -5.33 18.22 22.07
N GLU A 6 -4.69 18.29 23.25
CA GLU A 6 -3.23 18.46 23.39
C GLU A 6 -2.43 17.37 22.65
N ARG A 7 -2.90 16.09 22.68
CA ARG A 7 -2.27 14.97 21.99
C ARG A 7 -2.22 15.11 20.46
N PHE A 8 -3.04 15.97 19.88
CA PHE A 8 -3.10 16.29 18.46
C PHE A 8 -2.50 17.67 18.12
N GLY A 9 -1.56 18.15 18.97
CA GLY A 9 -0.89 19.41 18.73
C GLY A 9 -1.80 20.65 18.78
N GLY A 10 -2.90 20.55 19.51
CA GLY A 10 -3.90 21.65 19.63
C GLY A 10 -4.93 21.70 18.51
N ALA A 11 -4.87 20.83 17.51
CA ALA A 11 -5.91 20.73 16.47
C ALA A 11 -7.26 20.36 17.08
N PHE A 12 -8.36 20.93 16.58
CA PHE A 12 -9.70 20.64 17.08
C PHE A 12 -10.11 19.22 16.73
N LYS A 13 -9.88 18.29 17.66
CA LYS A 13 -10.02 16.85 17.53
C LYS A 13 -11.33 16.38 16.87
N PRO A 14 -12.53 16.92 17.20
CA PRO A 14 -13.77 16.47 16.58
C PRO A 14 -13.84 16.60 15.07
N PHE A 15 -13.08 17.54 14.49
CA PHE A 15 -13.05 17.81 13.04
C PHE A 15 -11.86 17.19 12.32
N LEU A 16 -10.96 16.50 13.02
CA LEU A 16 -9.92 15.70 12.39
C LEU A 16 -10.58 14.61 11.54
N LYS A 17 -10.01 14.37 10.37
CA LYS A 17 -10.55 13.40 9.42
C LYS A 17 -9.81 12.07 9.47
N MET A 18 -10.59 11.01 9.35
CA MET A 18 -10.12 9.66 9.10
C MET A 18 -10.76 9.16 7.79
N GLY A 19 -10.04 9.24 6.69
CA GLY A 19 -10.64 9.12 5.35
C GLY A 19 -11.51 10.34 5.03
N ASP A 20 -12.74 10.09 4.59
CA ASP A 20 -13.66 11.16 4.21
C ASP A 20 -14.48 11.71 5.41
N LEU A 21 -14.55 10.96 6.52
CA LEU A 21 -15.34 11.32 7.69
C LEU A 21 -14.48 11.97 8.78
N SER A 22 -15.08 12.95 9.47
CA SER A 22 -14.49 13.51 10.69
C SER A 22 -14.70 12.59 11.89
N PHE A 23 -13.94 12.77 12.96
CA PHE A 23 -14.07 11.98 14.19
C PHE A 23 -15.49 12.02 14.75
N ILE A 24 -16.15 13.17 14.67
CA ILE A 24 -17.51 13.34 15.16
C ILE A 24 -18.54 12.60 14.28
N GLU A 25 -18.32 12.57 12.96
CA GLU A 25 -19.17 11.79 12.05
C GLU A 25 -18.96 10.29 12.29
N LEU A 26 -17.72 9.85 12.52
CA LEU A 26 -17.38 8.47 12.85
C LEU A 26 -18.01 8.02 14.19
N ALA A 27 -18.01 8.87 15.20
CA ALA A 27 -18.65 8.57 16.49
C ALA A 27 -20.17 8.46 16.37
N TYR A 28 -20.79 9.23 15.46
CA TYR A 28 -22.23 9.21 15.24
C TYR A 28 -22.70 8.10 14.29
N GLU A 29 -21.86 7.62 13.38
CA GLU A 29 -22.22 6.64 12.36
C GLU A 29 -22.95 5.39 12.89
N PRO A 30 -22.56 4.78 14.04
CA PRO A 30 -23.27 3.63 14.60
C PRO A 30 -24.72 3.93 15.04
N PHE A 31 -25.05 5.18 15.31
CA PHE A 31 -26.37 5.60 15.74
C PHE A 31 -27.36 5.77 14.59
N ARG A 32 -26.89 5.92 13.33
CA ARG A 32 -27.78 6.22 12.17
C ARG A 32 -28.89 5.21 11.98
N LYS A 33 -28.66 3.94 12.21
CA LYS A 33 -29.69 2.92 12.08
C LYS A 33 -30.76 2.95 13.18
N TRP A 34 -30.49 3.71 14.26
CA TRP A 34 -31.36 3.89 15.42
C TRP A 34 -31.99 5.27 15.46
N GLU A 35 -31.88 6.09 14.40
CA GLU A 35 -32.37 7.47 14.34
C GLU A 35 -33.88 7.56 14.63
N GLU A 36 -34.68 6.56 14.30
CA GLU A 36 -36.09 6.50 14.62
C GLU A 36 -36.39 6.48 16.14
N TYR A 37 -35.39 6.17 16.98
CA TYR A 37 -35.47 6.16 18.44
C TYR A 37 -34.75 7.36 19.07
N ILE A 38 -34.17 8.24 18.26
CA ILE A 38 -33.40 9.40 18.71
C ILE A 38 -34.18 10.69 18.36
N GLU A 39 -34.62 11.44 19.39
CA GLU A 39 -35.33 12.70 19.18
C GLU A 39 -34.40 13.84 18.77
N SER A 40 -33.21 13.92 19.39
CA SER A 40 -32.22 14.96 19.08
C SER A 40 -30.81 14.54 19.45
N VAL A 41 -29.85 15.12 18.75
CA VAL A 41 -28.41 15.02 19.06
C VAL A 41 -27.87 16.39 19.42
N THR A 42 -27.33 16.53 20.63
CA THR A 42 -26.78 17.79 21.13
C THR A 42 -25.26 17.69 21.19
N PHE A 43 -24.58 18.52 20.41
CA PHE A 43 -23.16 18.70 20.51
C PHE A 43 -22.78 19.79 21.51
N ILE A 44 -21.70 19.61 22.26
CA ILE A 44 -21.26 20.57 23.27
C ILE A 44 -19.85 21.05 22.92
N CYS A 45 -19.64 22.36 22.86
CA CYS A 45 -18.31 22.98 22.71
C CYS A 45 -18.19 24.22 23.60
N THR A 46 -16.95 24.74 23.76
CA THR A 46 -16.73 26.02 24.43
C THR A 46 -16.93 27.19 23.48
N ALA A 47 -17.13 28.38 24.04
CA ALA A 47 -17.25 29.63 23.24
C ALA A 47 -15.98 29.90 22.43
N GLU A 48 -14.80 29.58 22.98
CA GLU A 48 -13.53 29.69 22.28
C GLU A 48 -13.47 28.74 21.07
N GLN A 49 -13.89 27.48 21.25
CA GLN A 49 -13.91 26.49 20.17
C GLN A 49 -14.91 26.86 19.07
N GLU A 50 -16.10 27.37 19.44
CA GLU A 50 -17.06 27.88 18.46
C GLU A 50 -16.47 29.02 17.64
N SER A 51 -15.85 30.01 18.31
CA SER A 51 -15.23 31.16 17.65
C SER A 51 -14.05 30.75 16.74
N ALA A 52 -13.18 29.84 17.21
CA ALA A 52 -11.99 29.45 16.47
C ALA A 52 -12.29 28.53 15.29
N HIS A 53 -13.32 27.66 15.40
CA HIS A 53 -13.56 26.56 14.44
C HIS A 53 -14.92 26.63 13.75
N ASN A 54 -15.74 27.66 14.01
CA ASN A 54 -17.07 27.83 13.44
C ASN A 54 -17.90 26.51 13.50
N VAL A 55 -17.98 25.95 14.71
CA VAL A 55 -18.52 24.61 14.98
C VAL A 55 -19.95 24.50 14.48
N SER A 56 -20.79 25.51 14.72
CA SER A 56 -22.19 25.54 14.29
C SER A 56 -22.35 25.40 12.78
N ALA A 57 -21.57 26.11 11.99
CA ALA A 57 -21.64 26.04 10.53
C ALA A 57 -21.09 24.70 9.98
N ASN A 58 -20.04 24.17 10.60
CA ASN A 58 -19.49 22.88 10.20
C ASN A 58 -20.43 21.72 10.53
N LEU A 59 -21.05 21.70 11.72
CA LEU A 59 -22.05 20.69 12.07
C LEU A 59 -23.25 20.71 11.11
N LYS A 60 -23.75 21.90 10.76
CA LYS A 60 -24.80 22.02 9.74
C LYS A 60 -24.41 21.39 8.40
N LYS A 61 -23.17 21.55 7.96
CA LYS A 61 -22.68 20.93 6.71
C LYS A 61 -22.56 19.41 6.82
N MET A 62 -22.07 18.90 7.94
CA MET A 62 -21.82 17.47 8.16
C MET A 62 -23.13 16.68 8.31
N PHE A 63 -24.16 17.28 8.89
CA PHE A 63 -25.42 16.60 9.24
C PHE A 63 -26.62 17.10 8.42
N VAL A 64 -26.46 17.81 7.32
CA VAL A 64 -27.51 18.34 6.43
C VAL A 64 -28.46 17.26 5.89
N ALA A 65 -28.00 16.02 5.75
CA ALA A 65 -28.78 14.93 5.17
C ALA A 65 -29.72 14.22 6.19
N ASN A 66 -29.71 14.60 7.46
CA ASN A 66 -30.53 13.96 8.50
C ASN A 66 -31.83 14.74 8.70
N ASN A 67 -32.83 14.43 7.90
CA ASN A 67 -34.14 15.11 7.99
C ASN A 67 -34.99 14.71 9.22
N ASP A 68 -34.66 13.61 9.90
CA ASP A 68 -35.49 13.02 10.93
C ASP A 68 -35.01 13.29 12.37
N VAL A 69 -33.72 13.63 12.56
CA VAL A 69 -33.14 13.89 13.88
C VAL A 69 -32.72 15.35 14.02
N ARG A 70 -33.21 16.01 15.08
CA ARG A 70 -32.82 17.40 15.36
C ARG A 70 -31.38 17.47 15.86
N ILE A 71 -30.55 18.29 15.21
CA ILE A 71 -29.15 18.55 15.58
C ILE A 71 -29.06 19.89 16.31
N ASP A 72 -28.69 19.86 17.58
CA ASP A 72 -28.50 21.02 18.43
C ASP A 72 -27.02 21.24 18.79
N LEU A 73 -26.59 22.48 18.94
CA LEU A 73 -25.29 22.85 19.48
C LEU A 73 -25.48 23.63 20.79
N LYS A 74 -24.79 23.17 21.85
CA LYS A 74 -24.72 23.87 23.11
C LYS A 74 -23.32 24.44 23.31
N VAL A 75 -23.25 25.76 23.43
CA VAL A 75 -21.99 26.47 23.68
C VAL A 75 -21.92 26.81 25.18
N ILE A 76 -20.86 26.35 25.84
CA ILE A 76 -20.55 26.66 27.24
C ILE A 76 -19.47 27.75 27.30
N GLY A 77 -19.52 28.58 28.36
CA GLY A 77 -18.69 29.80 28.44
C GLY A 77 -17.19 29.51 28.47
N ALA A 78 -16.74 28.49 29.22
CA ALA A 78 -15.35 28.14 29.42
C ALA A 78 -15.15 26.63 29.49
N GLN A 79 -13.90 26.20 29.36
CA GLN A 79 -13.51 24.82 29.55
C GLN A 79 -13.72 24.39 31.01
N THR A 80 -14.20 23.15 31.17
CA THR A 80 -14.44 22.54 32.47
C THR A 80 -13.32 21.56 32.83
N GLU A 81 -13.27 21.13 34.09
CA GLU A 81 -12.23 20.22 34.59
C GLU A 81 -12.46 18.76 34.21
N GLY A 82 -13.70 18.40 33.82
CA GLY A 82 -14.04 17.04 33.40
C GLY A 82 -15.34 16.90 32.62
N PRO A 83 -15.57 15.71 32.00
CA PRO A 83 -16.72 15.47 31.13
C PRO A 83 -18.07 15.62 31.86
N LEU A 84 -18.17 15.17 33.11
CA LEU A 84 -19.43 15.29 33.89
C LEU A 84 -19.77 16.76 34.18
N GLN A 85 -18.78 17.58 34.50
CA GLN A 85 -18.95 19.00 34.71
C GLN A 85 -19.37 19.71 33.41
N THR A 86 -18.81 19.31 32.26
CA THR A 86 -19.23 19.79 30.93
C THR A 86 -20.70 19.50 30.67
N LEU A 87 -21.13 18.27 30.93
CA LEU A 87 -22.50 17.85 30.77
C LEU A 87 -23.45 18.62 31.68
N ARG A 88 -23.13 18.74 32.96
CA ARG A 88 -23.91 19.49 33.95
C ARG A 88 -24.13 20.94 33.52
N THR A 89 -23.04 21.61 33.09
CA THR A 89 -23.12 22.99 32.60
C THR A 89 -23.97 23.11 31.34
N ALA A 90 -23.88 22.15 30.43
CA ALA A 90 -24.63 22.16 29.17
C ALA A 90 -26.12 21.85 29.38
N LEU A 91 -26.46 20.97 30.35
CA LEU A 91 -27.81 20.48 30.60
C LEU A 91 -28.59 21.34 31.63
N ALA A 92 -27.91 22.19 32.41
CA ALA A 92 -28.54 23.01 33.46
C ALA A 92 -29.78 23.83 33.00
N ASN A 93 -29.81 24.21 31.71
CA ASN A 93 -30.92 24.98 31.14
C ASN A 93 -31.86 24.18 30.20
N ILE A 94 -31.59 22.86 30.03
CA ILE A 94 -32.39 22.01 29.11
C ILE A 94 -33.46 21.25 29.87
N SER A 95 -33.19 20.82 31.10
CA SER A 95 -34.02 19.93 31.90
C SER A 95 -35.38 20.54 32.32
N GLU A 96 -35.48 21.86 32.44
CA GLU A 96 -36.72 22.52 32.88
C GLU A 96 -37.74 22.75 31.75
N GLN A 97 -37.28 22.77 30.49
CA GLN A 97 -38.14 23.18 29.37
C GLN A 97 -38.64 22.06 28.45
N ARG A 98 -38.08 20.85 28.47
CA ARG A 98 -38.34 19.85 27.43
C ARG A 98 -38.63 18.42 27.87
N GLY A 99 -38.68 18.10 29.18
CA GLY A 99 -39.15 16.80 29.68
C GLY A 99 -38.38 15.57 29.21
N PHE A 100 -37.09 15.72 28.83
CA PHE A 100 -36.28 14.56 28.48
C PHE A 100 -36.16 13.59 29.64
N SER A 101 -36.58 12.34 29.43
CA SER A 101 -36.47 11.30 30.44
C SER A 101 -35.11 10.62 30.40
N ASN A 102 -34.60 10.26 29.23
CA ASN A 102 -33.41 9.46 29.06
C ASN A 102 -32.39 10.12 28.11
N ILE A 103 -31.14 9.71 28.21
CA ILE A 103 -30.03 10.25 27.42
C ILE A 103 -28.93 9.19 27.17
N ILE A 104 -28.34 9.23 26.00
CA ILE A 104 -27.07 8.57 25.71
C ILE A 104 -25.98 9.65 25.62
N ILE A 105 -24.90 9.47 26.38
CA ILE A 105 -23.73 10.34 26.41
C ILE A 105 -22.62 9.64 25.64
N CYS A 106 -22.04 10.31 24.65
CA CYS A 106 -20.99 9.71 23.83
C CYS A 106 -19.82 10.67 23.64
N ASP A 107 -18.59 10.17 23.87
CA ASP A 107 -17.37 10.88 23.50
C ASP A 107 -17.19 10.86 21.98
N CYS A 108 -16.46 11.83 21.43
CA CYS A 108 -16.27 11.98 19.99
C CYS A 108 -14.95 11.36 19.47
N ASP A 109 -14.31 10.50 20.24
CA ASP A 109 -12.99 9.92 19.94
C ASP A 109 -12.96 8.38 19.87
N HIS A 110 -14.13 7.82 19.76
CA HIS A 110 -14.34 6.40 19.51
C HIS A 110 -15.62 6.15 18.71
N SER A 111 -15.67 4.98 18.07
CA SER A 111 -16.86 4.46 17.40
C SER A 111 -17.06 3.01 17.83
N ILE A 112 -18.25 2.67 18.31
CA ILE A 112 -18.58 1.35 18.83
C ILE A 112 -19.86 0.81 18.23
N ASN A 113 -20.06 -0.50 18.27
CA ASN A 113 -21.40 -1.05 18.00
C ASN A 113 -22.33 -0.72 19.15
N VAL A 114 -23.32 0.13 18.90
CA VAL A 114 -24.31 0.57 19.90
C VAL A 114 -25.52 -0.36 20.01
N ASP A 115 -25.63 -1.41 19.19
CA ASP A 115 -26.75 -2.35 19.21
C ASP A 115 -26.99 -2.99 20.57
N PRO A 116 -25.93 -3.41 21.31
CA PRO A 116 -26.15 -3.96 22.65
C PRO A 116 -26.76 -2.98 23.62
N ILE A 117 -26.48 -1.66 23.49
CA ILE A 117 -27.08 -0.61 24.33
C ILE A 117 -28.58 -0.50 24.02
N PHE A 118 -28.91 -0.29 22.73
CA PHE A 118 -30.32 -0.20 22.31
C PHE A 118 -31.06 -1.50 22.59
N GLY A 119 -30.45 -2.65 22.40
CA GLY A 119 -31.01 -3.94 22.71
C GLY A 119 -31.36 -4.09 24.20
N ALA A 120 -30.48 -3.72 25.10
CA ALA A 120 -30.70 -3.76 26.55
C ALA A 120 -31.85 -2.82 26.95
N VAL A 121 -31.87 -1.59 26.40
CA VAL A 121 -32.90 -0.59 26.71
C VAL A 121 -34.26 -0.95 26.14
N LEU A 122 -34.33 -1.42 24.89
CA LEU A 122 -35.57 -1.69 24.16
C LEU A 122 -36.19 -3.06 24.47
N SER A 123 -35.41 -4.01 25.02
CA SER A 123 -35.93 -5.34 25.38
C SER A 123 -37.00 -5.28 26.47
N GLY A 124 -36.96 -4.25 27.33
CA GLY A 124 -37.91 -4.06 28.41
C GLY A 124 -37.95 -5.20 29.46
N GLN A 125 -36.91 -6.07 29.47
CA GLN A 125 -36.86 -7.20 30.39
C GLN A 125 -36.59 -6.76 31.84
N GLU A 126 -35.86 -5.64 32.00
CA GLU A 126 -35.59 -5.00 33.28
C GLU A 126 -35.59 -3.48 33.11
N GLU A 127 -36.06 -2.74 34.13
CA GLU A 127 -35.88 -1.28 34.17
C GLU A 127 -34.46 -0.95 34.55
N LEU A 128 -33.62 -0.62 33.56
CA LEU A 128 -32.24 -0.22 33.75
C LEU A 128 -32.11 1.29 34.00
N ASP A 129 -31.47 1.67 35.09
CA ASP A 129 -31.12 3.08 35.38
C ASP A 129 -29.94 3.57 34.56
N CYS A 130 -29.00 2.68 34.27
CA CYS A 130 -27.81 2.96 33.47
C CYS A 130 -27.40 1.73 32.64
N VAL A 131 -26.86 1.95 31.43
CA VAL A 131 -26.22 0.90 30.63
C VAL A 131 -24.83 1.37 30.24
N ILE A 132 -23.83 0.53 30.52
CA ILE A 132 -22.42 0.82 30.30
C ILE A 132 -21.87 -0.14 29.23
N PRO A 133 -21.43 0.35 28.08
CA PRO A 133 -20.66 -0.46 27.15
C PRO A 133 -19.25 -0.67 27.70
N THR A 134 -18.79 -1.89 27.62
CA THR A 134 -17.47 -2.31 28.11
C THR A 134 -16.75 -3.16 27.08
N TRP A 135 -15.44 -3.24 27.18
CA TRP A 135 -14.62 -4.12 26.36
C TRP A 135 -13.53 -4.79 27.20
N LYS A 136 -13.02 -5.92 26.71
CA LYS A 136 -11.91 -6.61 27.39
C LYS A 136 -10.64 -5.81 27.28
N ILE A 137 -9.93 -5.67 28.39
CA ILE A 137 -8.62 -5.03 28.47
C ILE A 137 -7.62 -5.99 29.09
N GLU A 138 -6.38 -5.98 28.61
CA GLU A 138 -5.29 -6.75 29.19
C GLU A 138 -4.74 -6.04 30.45
N GLU A 139 -4.05 -6.79 31.30
CA GLU A 139 -3.58 -6.27 32.61
C GLU A 139 -2.63 -5.06 32.46
N GLU A 140 -1.83 -5.04 31.40
CA GLU A 140 -0.92 -3.93 31.08
C GLU A 140 -1.65 -2.64 30.74
N GLU A 141 -2.89 -2.73 30.29
CA GLU A 141 -3.73 -1.59 29.90
C GLU A 141 -4.58 -1.02 31.04
N HIS A 142 -4.61 -1.69 32.19
CA HIS A 142 -5.49 -1.30 33.32
C HIS A 142 -5.31 0.16 33.75
N HIS A 143 -4.10 0.71 33.66
CA HIS A 143 -3.80 2.08 34.05
C HIS A 143 -4.31 3.14 33.06
N ASN A 144 -4.77 2.72 31.88
CA ASN A 144 -5.27 3.62 30.83
C ASN A 144 -6.79 3.85 30.91
N TRP A 145 -7.52 2.94 31.57
CA TRP A 145 -8.97 2.88 31.49
C TRP A 145 -9.64 3.01 32.86
N SER A 146 -10.78 3.76 32.89
CA SER A 146 -11.81 3.54 33.92
C SER A 146 -12.43 2.17 33.62
N LYS A 147 -12.72 1.38 34.64
CA LYS A 147 -13.07 -0.04 34.46
C LYS A 147 -14.04 -0.57 35.48
N ILE A 148 -14.65 -1.68 35.14
CA ILE A 148 -15.49 -2.45 36.06
C ILE A 148 -14.82 -3.79 36.40
N LEU A 149 -15.03 -4.25 37.65
CA LEU A 149 -14.76 -5.62 38.06
C LEU A 149 -16.04 -6.43 37.91
N VAL A 150 -15.96 -7.54 37.20
CA VAL A 150 -17.07 -8.46 36.99
C VAL A 150 -16.70 -9.81 37.57
N LYS A 151 -17.62 -10.41 38.35
CA LYS A 151 -17.49 -11.76 38.86
C LYS A 151 -18.74 -12.56 38.54
N ASP A 152 -18.58 -13.71 37.93
CA ASP A 152 -19.69 -14.60 37.52
C ASP A 152 -20.78 -13.87 36.72
N ASN A 153 -20.38 -12.97 35.81
CA ASN A 153 -21.24 -12.07 35.02
C ASN A 153 -22.02 -11.01 35.83
N VAL A 154 -21.69 -10.79 37.09
CA VAL A 154 -22.27 -9.75 37.93
C VAL A 154 -21.28 -8.61 38.11
N LEU A 155 -21.74 -7.37 37.99
CA LEU A 155 -20.95 -6.18 38.29
C LEU A 155 -20.66 -6.13 39.78
N VAL A 156 -19.38 -6.02 40.14
CA VAL A 156 -18.91 -5.98 41.54
C VAL A 156 -18.56 -4.57 41.98
N ASP A 157 -17.71 -3.88 41.23
CA ASP A 157 -17.25 -2.53 41.60
C ASP A 157 -16.64 -1.79 40.39
N PHE A 158 -16.31 -0.51 40.61
CA PHE A 158 -15.74 0.42 39.63
C PHE A 158 -14.35 0.89 40.09
N TYR A 159 -13.43 1.02 39.15
CA TYR A 159 -12.07 1.46 39.41
C TYR A 159 -11.60 2.48 38.37
N GLU A 160 -10.85 3.48 38.82
CA GLU A 160 -10.18 4.46 37.96
C GLU A 160 -8.74 4.03 37.72
N LYS A 161 -8.29 4.01 36.51
CA LYS A 161 -6.90 3.96 36.01
C LYS A 161 -5.82 3.36 36.90
N GLU A 162 -6.17 2.43 37.76
CA GLU A 162 -5.29 1.71 38.68
C GLU A 162 -5.13 0.26 38.22
N ARG A 163 -4.00 -0.39 38.55
CA ARG A 163 -3.79 -1.79 38.25
C ARG A 163 -4.61 -2.66 39.21
N LEU A 164 -5.33 -3.62 38.65
CA LEU A 164 -6.08 -4.60 39.41
C LEU A 164 -5.53 -5.99 39.22
N ILE A 165 -5.44 -6.77 40.27
CA ILE A 165 -5.12 -8.19 40.20
C ILE A 165 -6.44 -8.95 40.40
N CYS A 166 -6.82 -9.72 39.38
CA CYS A 166 -8.06 -10.48 39.40
C CYS A 166 -7.94 -11.76 40.19
N GLY A 167 -8.95 -12.07 41.01
CA GLY A 167 -9.13 -13.36 41.65
C GLY A 167 -9.77 -14.40 40.74
N PRO A 168 -9.89 -15.65 41.17
CA PRO A 168 -10.58 -16.70 40.42
C PRO A 168 -12.05 -16.31 40.10
N GLY A 169 -12.44 -16.43 38.81
CA GLY A 169 -13.77 -16.05 38.35
C GLY A 169 -14.01 -14.56 38.15
N GLU A 170 -13.00 -13.73 38.44
CA GLU A 170 -13.08 -12.28 38.22
C GLU A 170 -12.47 -11.89 36.87
N ARG A 171 -13.05 -10.86 36.26
CA ARG A 171 -12.51 -10.22 35.06
C ARG A 171 -12.66 -8.70 35.13
N VAL A 172 -11.77 -8.01 34.45
CA VAL A 172 -11.79 -6.55 34.36
C VAL A 172 -12.18 -6.15 32.94
N ASN A 173 -13.15 -5.27 32.83
CA ASN A 173 -13.54 -4.69 31.55
C ASN A 173 -13.38 -3.17 31.61
N GLY A 174 -12.79 -2.58 30.57
CA GLY A 174 -12.69 -1.13 30.39
C GLY A 174 -14.07 -0.53 30.08
N ILE A 175 -14.35 0.64 30.62
CA ILE A 175 -15.58 1.41 30.32
C ILE A 175 -15.35 2.24 29.07
N ILE A 176 -16.30 2.19 28.12
CA ILE A 176 -16.29 3.03 26.94
C ILE A 176 -17.17 4.26 27.19
N GLY A 177 -16.70 5.42 26.77
CA GLY A 177 -17.38 6.71 26.97
C GLY A 177 -18.67 6.89 26.12
N CYS A 178 -19.56 5.89 26.14
CA CYS A 178 -20.88 5.91 25.46
C CYS A 178 -21.93 5.31 26.42
N ILE A 179 -22.51 6.10 27.28
CA ILE A 179 -23.26 5.65 28.46
C ILE A 179 -24.72 6.06 28.31
N TYR A 180 -25.66 5.12 28.52
CA TYR A 180 -27.08 5.39 28.64
C TYR A 180 -27.47 5.66 30.12
N LEU A 181 -28.29 6.69 30.33
CA LEU A 181 -28.94 6.99 31.61
C LEU A 181 -30.44 7.13 31.38
N SER A 182 -31.25 6.47 32.23
CA SER A 182 -32.71 6.53 32.14
C SER A 182 -33.28 7.90 32.57
N LYS A 183 -32.49 8.71 33.29
CA LYS A 183 -32.89 10.04 33.77
C LYS A 183 -31.76 11.04 33.69
N VAL A 184 -31.99 12.15 32.98
CA VAL A 184 -31.07 13.30 32.96
C VAL A 184 -30.79 13.85 34.36
N ALA A 185 -31.79 13.73 35.27
CA ALA A 185 -31.70 14.17 36.65
C ALA A 185 -30.47 13.55 37.41
N TYR A 186 -29.99 12.38 37.03
CA TYR A 186 -28.80 11.80 37.65
C TYR A 186 -27.56 12.68 37.47
N ILE A 187 -27.41 13.32 36.31
CA ILE A 187 -26.33 14.26 36.03
C ILE A 187 -26.49 15.53 36.85
N ASN A 188 -27.69 16.12 36.85
CA ASN A 188 -27.94 17.40 37.49
C ASN A 188 -27.84 17.32 39.03
N ASN A 189 -28.20 16.17 39.62
CA ASN A 189 -28.18 15.95 41.06
C ASN A 189 -26.86 15.34 41.57
N SER A 190 -25.90 15.04 40.70
CA SER A 190 -24.60 14.49 41.12
C SER A 190 -23.79 15.53 41.92
N PRO A 191 -22.97 15.10 42.91
CA PRO A 191 -22.08 15.99 43.67
C PRO A 191 -21.22 16.88 42.77
N PHE A 192 -21.08 18.14 43.18
CA PHE A 192 -20.37 19.14 42.33
C PHE A 192 -18.90 18.81 42.10
N GLU A 193 -18.27 18.16 43.06
CA GLU A 193 -16.89 17.69 43.01
C GLU A 193 -16.64 16.54 42.01
N TYR A 194 -17.69 15.89 41.49
CA TYR A 194 -17.54 14.82 40.53
C TYR A 194 -17.17 15.39 39.15
N MET A 195 -16.05 14.92 38.62
CA MET A 195 -15.52 15.34 37.33
C MET A 195 -15.75 14.29 36.22
N HIS A 196 -15.75 13.00 36.60
CA HIS A 196 -15.79 11.87 35.67
C HIS A 196 -17.13 11.13 35.75
N MET A 197 -17.53 10.55 34.60
CA MET A 197 -18.75 9.74 34.52
C MET A 197 -18.70 8.50 35.38
N SER A 198 -17.54 7.88 35.54
CA SER A 198 -17.30 6.72 36.42
C SER A 198 -17.64 7.00 37.87
N GLN A 199 -17.43 8.22 38.37
CA GLN A 199 -17.79 8.63 39.74
C GLN A 199 -19.31 8.65 39.90
N LEU A 200 -20.04 9.21 38.91
CA LEU A 200 -21.52 9.20 38.92
C LEU A 200 -22.06 7.77 38.88
N ILE A 201 -21.51 6.93 37.98
CA ILE A 201 -22.01 5.56 37.82
C ILE A 201 -21.76 4.72 39.07
N ARG A 202 -20.58 4.87 39.70
CA ARG A 202 -20.26 4.23 40.97
C ARG A 202 -21.25 4.66 42.07
N ASP A 203 -21.59 5.94 42.12
CA ASP A 203 -22.56 6.47 43.11
C ASP A 203 -23.97 5.90 42.87
N LEU A 204 -24.41 5.82 41.59
CA LEU A 204 -25.67 5.16 41.25
C LEU A 204 -25.67 3.69 41.67
N HIS A 205 -24.60 2.96 41.44
CA HIS A 205 -24.47 1.58 41.89
C HIS A 205 -24.56 1.45 43.41
N ASN A 206 -23.79 2.27 44.16
CA ASN A 206 -23.79 2.27 45.60
C ASN A 206 -25.11 2.67 46.23
N THR A 207 -25.93 3.44 45.50
CA THR A 207 -27.28 3.82 45.94
C THR A 207 -28.35 2.83 45.50
N GLY A 208 -27.94 1.66 44.99
CA GLY A 208 -28.87 0.57 44.63
C GLY A 208 -29.62 0.74 43.32
N LYS A 209 -29.09 1.55 42.39
CA LYS A 209 -29.65 1.70 41.07
C LYS A 209 -29.28 0.49 40.19
N ASN A 210 -30.19 0.14 39.29
CA ASN A 210 -30.01 -0.99 38.38
C ASN A 210 -29.06 -0.62 37.24
N ILE A 211 -27.79 -1.11 37.31
CA ILE A 211 -26.76 -0.84 36.34
C ILE A 211 -26.54 -2.09 35.47
N GLY A 212 -26.92 -1.98 34.21
CA GLY A 212 -26.55 -2.98 33.20
C GLY A 212 -25.19 -2.68 32.57
N PHE A 213 -24.46 -3.71 32.22
CA PHE A 213 -23.28 -3.56 31.36
C PHE A 213 -23.41 -4.48 30.13
N VAL A 214 -22.88 -4.00 28.98
CA VAL A 214 -22.90 -4.74 27.73
C VAL A 214 -21.49 -4.81 27.18
N GLU A 215 -21.07 -5.98 26.80
CA GLU A 215 -19.74 -6.18 26.21
C GLU A 215 -19.76 -5.85 24.72
N VAL A 216 -18.87 -4.95 24.29
CA VAL A 216 -18.73 -4.53 22.89
C VAL A 216 -17.54 -5.24 22.29
N GLU A 217 -17.80 -6.07 21.31
CA GLU A 217 -16.75 -6.85 20.63
C GLU A 217 -15.93 -6.04 19.65
N HIS A 218 -16.44 -4.90 19.20
CA HIS A 218 -15.77 -3.99 18.27
C HIS A 218 -15.85 -2.55 18.71
N ALA A 219 -14.68 -1.95 18.92
CA ALA A 219 -14.51 -0.54 19.20
C ALA A 219 -13.31 0.01 18.44
N TYR A 220 -13.49 1.17 17.82
CA TYR A 220 -12.42 1.94 17.21
C TYR A 220 -12.11 3.11 18.12
N PHE A 221 -10.91 3.13 18.68
CA PHE A 221 -10.44 4.22 19.51
C PHE A 221 -9.47 5.08 18.70
N TYR A 222 -9.76 6.36 18.59
CA TYR A 222 -8.93 7.33 17.90
C TYR A 222 -8.63 8.55 18.79
N GLY A 223 -8.54 8.28 20.09
CA GLY A 223 -8.29 9.26 21.14
C GLY A 223 -6.89 9.85 21.14
N ASP A 224 -5.93 9.20 20.48
CA ASP A 224 -4.59 9.69 20.23
C ASP A 224 -4.11 9.38 18.79
N PRO A 225 -3.01 10.00 18.32
CA PRO A 225 -2.53 9.83 16.94
C PRO A 225 -2.16 8.39 16.56
N ALA A 226 -1.59 7.61 17.48
CA ALA A 226 -1.17 6.23 17.19
C ALA A 226 -2.39 5.31 17.04
N MET A 227 -3.38 5.45 17.93
CA MET A 227 -4.66 4.74 17.82
C MET A 227 -5.41 5.14 16.55
N ALA A 228 -5.45 6.44 16.21
CA ALA A 228 -6.08 6.92 14.99
C ALA A 228 -5.43 6.31 13.73
N GLN A 229 -4.11 6.22 13.69
CA GLN A 229 -3.38 5.58 12.59
C GLN A 229 -3.71 4.09 12.47
N SER A 230 -3.73 3.36 13.58
CA SER A 230 -4.13 1.94 13.61
C SER A 230 -5.57 1.74 13.10
N CYS A 231 -6.49 2.62 13.50
CA CYS A 231 -7.87 2.59 13.00
C CYS A 231 -7.95 2.83 11.48
N VAL A 232 -7.13 3.74 10.91
CA VAL A 232 -7.07 3.96 9.45
C VAL A 232 -6.66 2.68 8.73
N GLU A 233 -5.64 1.99 9.23
CA GLU A 233 -5.16 0.74 8.63
C GLU A 233 -6.20 -0.37 8.72
N GLN A 234 -6.84 -0.52 9.88
CA GLN A 234 -7.90 -1.48 10.10
C GLN A 234 -9.10 -1.21 9.17
N ARG A 235 -9.57 0.04 9.07
CA ARG A 235 -10.69 0.42 8.20
C ARG A 235 -10.41 0.23 6.72
N ARG A 236 -9.15 0.36 6.26
CA ARG A 236 -8.77 0.06 4.87
C ARG A 236 -8.99 -1.40 4.50
N SER A 237 -9.05 -2.29 5.48
CA SER A 237 -9.27 -3.72 5.28
C SER A 237 -10.75 -4.13 5.39
N GLU A 238 -11.64 -3.22 5.77
CA GLU A 238 -13.07 -3.50 5.90
C GLU A 238 -13.74 -3.66 4.54
N CYS A 239 -14.61 -4.67 4.44
CA CYS A 239 -15.49 -4.86 3.31
C CYS A 239 -16.93 -4.54 3.71
N THR A 240 -17.74 -4.11 2.76
CA THR A 240 -19.19 -4.05 2.92
C THR A 240 -19.81 -5.29 2.28
N ILE A 241 -20.53 -6.08 3.06
CA ILE A 241 -21.16 -7.33 2.65
C ILE A 241 -22.64 -7.09 2.50
N PHE A 242 -23.14 -7.14 1.27
CA PHE A 242 -24.56 -7.12 0.98
C PHE A 242 -25.09 -8.55 1.02
N CYS A 243 -25.92 -8.88 2.01
CA CYS A 243 -26.45 -10.20 2.22
C CYS A 243 -27.97 -10.21 2.07
N ASP A 244 -28.51 -11.04 1.18
CA ASP A 244 -29.96 -11.23 1.09
C ASP A 244 -30.47 -12.01 2.32
N ILE A 245 -31.69 -11.69 2.75
CA ILE A 245 -32.30 -12.33 3.93
C ILE A 245 -33.00 -13.62 3.53
N ASP A 246 -33.83 -13.56 2.48
CA ASP A 246 -34.76 -14.62 2.13
C ASP A 246 -34.12 -15.68 1.26
N GLY A 247 -33.96 -16.87 1.79
CA GLY A 247 -33.28 -18.00 1.13
C GLY A 247 -31.78 -18.07 1.41
N VAL A 248 -31.23 -17.09 2.20
CA VAL A 248 -29.82 -17.04 2.63
C VAL A 248 -29.70 -17.09 4.16
N LEU A 249 -30.36 -16.20 4.88
CA LEU A 249 -30.37 -16.19 6.36
C LEU A 249 -31.61 -16.88 6.92
N PHE A 250 -32.75 -16.67 6.27
CA PHE A 250 -34.00 -17.33 6.60
C PHE A 250 -34.49 -18.15 5.41
N SER A 251 -35.18 -19.27 5.71
CA SER A 251 -35.80 -20.08 4.66
C SER A 251 -36.77 -19.24 3.82
N HIS A 252 -36.60 -19.29 2.49
CA HIS A 252 -37.52 -18.64 1.58
C HIS A 252 -38.83 -19.43 1.55
N ARG A 253 -39.94 -18.74 1.83
CA ARG A 253 -41.30 -19.24 1.66
C ARG A 253 -42.09 -18.22 0.90
N ASP A 254 -43.10 -18.65 0.13
CA ASP A 254 -43.91 -17.81 -0.77
C ASP A 254 -44.86 -16.85 -0.04
N HIS A 255 -44.58 -16.44 1.18
CA HIS A 255 -45.52 -15.67 1.97
C HIS A 255 -44.97 -14.31 2.39
N SER A 256 -45.82 -13.31 2.14
CA SER A 256 -45.65 -11.89 2.47
C SER A 256 -45.75 -11.56 3.97
N ASN A 257 -45.95 -12.52 4.87
CA ASN A 257 -46.14 -12.30 6.29
C ASN A 257 -44.91 -12.63 7.11
N CYS A 258 -44.43 -11.65 7.92
CA CYS A 258 -43.34 -11.82 8.87
C CYS A 258 -43.85 -12.44 10.20
N ASN A 259 -44.42 -13.63 10.18
CA ASN A 259 -44.72 -14.35 11.42
C ASN A 259 -43.45 -15.02 11.95
N GLU A 260 -43.16 -14.89 13.24
CA GLU A 260 -41.95 -15.46 13.89
C GLU A 260 -41.83 -16.98 13.68
N GLN A 261 -42.92 -17.69 13.51
CA GLN A 261 -42.95 -19.14 13.29
C GLN A 261 -42.59 -19.56 11.87
N ASP A 262 -42.63 -18.64 10.90
CA ASP A 262 -42.39 -18.95 9.49
C ASP A 262 -40.93 -18.71 9.02
N ASN A 263 -40.10 -18.08 9.85
CA ASN A 263 -38.72 -17.77 9.48
C ASN A 263 -37.75 -18.72 10.19
N ILE A 264 -37.48 -19.84 9.55
CA ILE A 264 -36.46 -20.79 10.01
C ILE A 264 -35.08 -20.22 9.66
N THR A 265 -34.27 -19.99 10.68
CA THR A 265 -32.87 -19.58 10.49
C THR A 265 -32.09 -20.70 9.81
N LEU A 266 -31.44 -20.38 8.69
CA LEU A 266 -30.61 -21.32 7.94
C LEU A 266 -29.22 -21.45 8.60
N LYS A 267 -28.50 -22.52 8.24
CA LYS A 267 -27.17 -22.79 8.76
C LYS A 267 -26.17 -21.73 8.29
N GLY A 268 -25.06 -21.60 9.00
CA GLY A 268 -23.91 -20.79 8.57
C GLY A 268 -24.03 -19.29 8.80
N TYR A 269 -25.15 -18.77 9.35
CA TYR A 269 -25.26 -17.33 9.65
C TYR A 269 -24.20 -16.86 10.65
N GLN A 270 -23.62 -17.76 11.45
CA GLN A 270 -22.51 -17.47 12.36
C GLN A 270 -21.27 -16.99 11.60
N ASN A 271 -21.07 -17.45 10.37
CA ASN A 271 -19.98 -16.95 9.51
C ASN A 271 -20.14 -15.44 9.23
N LEU A 272 -21.37 -15.00 8.96
CA LEU A 272 -21.66 -13.57 8.79
C LEU A 272 -21.42 -12.80 10.09
N GLN A 273 -21.80 -13.36 11.25
CA GLN A 273 -21.54 -12.73 12.55
C GLN A 273 -20.05 -12.63 12.88
N ARG A 274 -19.26 -13.68 12.52
CA ARG A 274 -17.80 -13.62 12.66
C ARG A 274 -17.20 -12.46 11.85
N LEU A 275 -17.70 -12.22 10.63
CA LEU A 275 -17.25 -11.09 9.81
C LEU A 275 -17.63 -9.74 10.41
N LYS A 276 -18.82 -9.65 11.00
CA LYS A 276 -19.21 -8.46 11.74
C LYS A 276 -18.26 -8.21 12.91
N LYS A 277 -17.90 -9.23 13.65
CA LYS A 277 -16.90 -9.18 14.73
C LYS A 277 -15.50 -8.80 14.25
N GLN A 278 -15.16 -9.09 13.01
CA GLN A 278 -13.89 -8.70 12.37
C GLN A 278 -13.92 -7.26 11.82
N GLY A 279 -15.01 -6.50 12.01
CA GLY A 279 -15.13 -5.10 11.60
C GLY A 279 -15.73 -4.88 10.22
N HIS A 280 -16.10 -5.95 9.51
CA HIS A 280 -16.79 -5.77 8.22
C HIS A 280 -18.18 -5.19 8.40
N LYS A 281 -18.63 -4.39 7.43
CA LYS A 281 -19.98 -3.81 7.41
C LYS A 281 -20.95 -4.79 6.76
N ILE A 282 -22.10 -5.00 7.41
CA ILE A 282 -23.15 -5.90 6.92
C ILE A 282 -24.39 -5.09 6.57
N VAL A 283 -24.78 -5.14 5.30
CA VAL A 283 -26.01 -4.57 4.78
C VAL A 283 -26.96 -5.72 4.44
N LEU A 284 -28.00 -5.88 5.25
CA LEU A 284 -29.05 -6.87 4.96
C LEU A 284 -30.00 -6.34 3.90
N THR A 285 -30.32 -7.15 2.93
CA THR A 285 -31.21 -6.80 1.81
C THR A 285 -32.39 -7.73 1.72
N THR A 286 -33.57 -7.22 1.35
CA THR A 286 -34.75 -8.06 1.15
C THR A 286 -35.80 -7.36 0.27
N ALA A 287 -36.58 -8.16 -0.44
CA ALA A 287 -37.75 -7.70 -1.18
C ALA A 287 -38.98 -7.47 -0.28
N ARG A 288 -38.88 -7.84 1.01
CA ARG A 288 -40.01 -7.60 1.94
C ARG A 288 -40.36 -6.12 2.01
N SER A 289 -41.68 -5.83 2.09
CA SER A 289 -42.19 -4.44 2.16
C SER A 289 -41.74 -3.72 3.42
N GLN A 290 -41.48 -2.41 3.32
CA GLN A 290 -41.12 -1.51 4.42
C GLN A 290 -42.09 -1.58 5.61
N LYS A 291 -43.39 -1.88 5.39
CA LYS A 291 -44.37 -2.02 6.47
C LYS A 291 -43.98 -3.09 7.51
N TYR A 292 -43.12 -4.05 7.16
CA TYR A 292 -42.64 -5.12 8.05
C TYR A 292 -41.33 -4.80 8.75
N ARG A 293 -40.79 -3.58 8.61
CA ARG A 293 -39.45 -3.22 9.13
C ARG A 293 -39.30 -3.53 10.62
N ARG A 294 -40.22 -3.03 11.45
CA ARG A 294 -40.11 -3.24 12.91
C ARG A 294 -40.16 -4.72 13.30
N SER A 295 -41.09 -5.49 12.75
CA SER A 295 -41.18 -6.92 13.05
C SER A 295 -39.93 -7.69 12.58
N LEU A 296 -39.37 -7.33 11.43
CA LEU A 296 -38.13 -7.93 10.95
C LEU A 296 -36.92 -7.56 11.81
N GLN A 297 -36.79 -6.32 12.24
CA GLN A 297 -35.73 -5.87 13.14
C GLN A 297 -35.79 -6.60 14.49
N THR A 298 -37.01 -6.72 15.06
CA THR A 298 -37.20 -7.52 16.28
C THR A 298 -36.81 -8.99 16.09
N LEU A 299 -37.17 -9.59 14.96
CA LEU A 299 -36.82 -10.97 14.65
C LEU A 299 -35.28 -11.15 14.51
N LEU A 300 -34.61 -10.28 13.75
CA LEU A 300 -33.17 -10.30 13.60
C LEU A 300 -32.45 -10.17 14.95
N TYR A 301 -32.89 -9.27 15.79
CA TYR A 301 -32.39 -9.08 17.15
C TYR A 301 -32.57 -10.35 18.01
N LYS A 302 -33.79 -10.91 18.06
CA LYS A 302 -34.08 -12.15 18.81
C LYS A 302 -33.23 -13.34 18.34
N LYS A 303 -32.83 -13.36 17.06
CA LYS A 303 -31.96 -14.39 16.49
C LYS A 303 -30.47 -14.08 16.64
N GLY A 304 -30.10 -12.97 17.26
CA GLY A 304 -28.72 -12.55 17.44
C GLY A 304 -28.01 -12.20 16.12
N ILE A 305 -28.74 -11.73 15.09
CA ILE A 305 -28.19 -11.34 13.79
C ILE A 305 -27.87 -9.86 13.81
N ALA A 306 -26.58 -9.52 14.02
CA ALA A 306 -26.10 -8.16 13.99
C ALA A 306 -25.83 -7.69 12.55
N TYR A 307 -26.15 -6.43 12.24
CA TYR A 307 -25.98 -5.82 10.92
C TYR A 307 -25.80 -4.29 11.09
N ASP A 308 -25.32 -3.61 10.04
CA ASP A 308 -25.18 -2.14 10.03
C ASP A 308 -26.37 -1.46 9.39
N GLN A 309 -26.89 -1.99 8.30
CA GLN A 309 -28.01 -1.42 7.57
C GLN A 309 -29.01 -2.51 7.13
N LEU A 310 -30.28 -2.11 7.02
CA LEU A 310 -31.35 -2.96 6.52
C LEU A 310 -32.06 -2.26 5.36
N VAL A 311 -31.91 -2.80 4.16
CA VAL A 311 -32.53 -2.30 2.93
C VAL A 311 -33.69 -3.20 2.55
N MET A 312 -34.88 -2.66 2.60
CA MET A 312 -36.13 -3.37 2.36
C MET A 312 -36.90 -2.81 1.17
N GLY A 313 -37.82 -3.58 0.63
CA GLY A 313 -38.65 -3.17 -0.51
C GLY A 313 -37.94 -3.21 -1.85
N LEU A 314 -36.87 -3.99 -1.93
CA LEU A 314 -36.13 -4.18 -3.19
C LEU A 314 -36.97 -4.99 -4.18
N ALA A 315 -36.70 -4.82 -5.49
CA ALA A 315 -37.26 -5.69 -6.52
C ALA A 315 -36.84 -7.15 -6.28
N SER A 316 -37.72 -8.10 -6.62
CA SER A 316 -37.44 -9.52 -6.47
C SER A 316 -36.51 -10.12 -7.54
N GLY A 317 -36.05 -9.32 -8.51
CA GLY A 317 -35.14 -9.72 -9.58
C GLY A 317 -33.66 -9.77 -9.17
N PRO A 318 -32.76 -9.99 -10.14
CA PRO A 318 -31.33 -10.04 -9.92
C PRO A 318 -30.78 -8.75 -9.28
N ARG A 319 -29.68 -8.88 -8.54
CA ARG A 319 -28.93 -7.75 -7.96
C ARG A 319 -27.76 -7.40 -8.88
N ILE A 320 -27.59 -6.11 -9.17
CA ILE A 320 -26.46 -5.59 -9.93
C ILE A 320 -25.72 -4.62 -9.01
N LEU A 321 -24.44 -4.90 -8.76
CA LEU A 321 -23.54 -4.02 -8.01
C LEU A 321 -22.64 -3.29 -9.01
N ILE A 322 -22.73 -1.95 -9.01
CA ILE A 322 -21.86 -1.08 -9.80
C ILE A 322 -20.93 -0.38 -8.82
N ASN A 323 -19.62 -0.59 -8.96
CA ASN A 323 -18.63 0.04 -8.12
C ASN A 323 -17.46 0.57 -8.96
N ASP A 324 -16.82 1.63 -8.51
CA ASP A 324 -15.64 2.20 -9.16
C ASP A 324 -14.41 1.32 -8.96
N ARG A 325 -13.42 1.49 -9.83
CA ARG A 325 -12.08 0.95 -9.62
C ARG A 325 -11.18 2.07 -9.10
N LYS A 326 -10.78 1.99 -7.82
CA LYS A 326 -10.02 3.05 -7.15
C LYS A 326 -8.57 3.10 -7.69
N PRO A 327 -8.13 4.22 -8.30
CA PRO A 327 -6.73 4.36 -8.75
C PRO A 327 -5.71 4.26 -7.61
N SER A 328 -6.10 4.67 -6.40
CA SER A 328 -5.27 4.56 -5.19
C SER A 328 -5.14 3.13 -4.65
N MET A 329 -5.97 2.20 -5.14
CA MET A 329 -5.97 0.80 -4.75
C MET A 329 -6.11 -0.09 -6.00
N PRO A 330 -5.20 0.01 -6.97
CA PRO A 330 -5.35 -0.61 -8.28
C PRO A 330 -5.42 -2.14 -8.25
N PHE A 331 -4.91 -2.74 -7.18
CA PHE A 331 -4.82 -4.19 -7.00
C PHE A 331 -5.97 -4.80 -6.20
N THR A 332 -6.91 -3.98 -5.72
CA THR A 332 -8.06 -4.46 -4.95
C THR A 332 -9.28 -4.56 -5.84
N LYS A 333 -9.80 -5.77 -6.04
CA LYS A 333 -11.10 -5.96 -6.69
C LYS A 333 -12.19 -5.33 -5.80
N GLN A 334 -12.80 -4.25 -6.29
CA GLN A 334 -13.72 -3.42 -5.50
C GLN A 334 -15.13 -4.02 -5.37
N ALA A 335 -15.46 -5.03 -6.16
CA ALA A 335 -16.74 -5.73 -6.09
C ALA A 335 -16.57 -7.22 -6.42
N THR A 336 -17.23 -8.07 -5.65
CA THR A 336 -17.27 -9.53 -5.83
C THR A 336 -18.69 -10.01 -5.52
N SER A 337 -19.18 -11.03 -6.20
CA SER A 337 -20.44 -11.68 -5.91
C SER A 337 -20.23 -13.12 -5.48
N TRP A 338 -21.08 -13.58 -4.56
CA TRP A 338 -21.16 -14.96 -4.13
C TRP A 338 -22.62 -15.41 -4.24
N GLU A 339 -22.86 -16.43 -5.03
CA GLU A 339 -24.20 -17.00 -5.19
C GLU A 339 -24.32 -18.28 -4.37
N VAL A 340 -25.31 -18.34 -3.50
CA VAL A 340 -25.63 -19.54 -2.71
C VAL A 340 -26.89 -20.18 -3.27
N VAL A 341 -26.96 -21.51 -3.19
CA VAL A 341 -28.19 -22.20 -3.53
C VAL A 341 -29.29 -21.81 -2.55
N ARG A 342 -30.49 -21.49 -3.05
CA ARG A 342 -31.61 -21.06 -2.21
C ARG A 342 -31.86 -22.06 -1.08
N ASN A 343 -31.95 -21.58 0.14
CA ASN A 343 -32.16 -22.32 1.39
C ASN A 343 -30.99 -23.23 1.81
N SER A 344 -29.81 -23.14 1.20
CA SER A 344 -28.63 -23.89 1.67
C SER A 344 -27.98 -23.27 2.90
N GLY A 345 -28.18 -21.96 3.12
CA GLY A 345 -27.48 -21.20 4.17
C GLY A 345 -26.07 -20.77 3.74
N LEU A 346 -25.23 -20.46 4.73
CA LEU A 346 -23.89 -19.88 4.55
C LEU A 346 -22.77 -20.80 5.08
N ASP A 347 -23.00 -22.11 5.22
CA ASP A 347 -21.99 -23.01 5.77
C ASP A 347 -20.71 -23.04 4.91
N ASP A 348 -20.85 -23.01 3.59
CA ASP A 348 -19.74 -23.00 2.63
C ASP A 348 -19.18 -21.59 2.36
N PHE A 349 -19.72 -20.58 3.05
CA PHE A 349 -19.32 -19.20 2.84
C PHE A 349 -18.10 -18.87 3.69
N ASP A 350 -16.93 -18.85 3.09
CA ASP A 350 -15.72 -18.29 3.70
C ASP A 350 -15.28 -17.00 2.98
N VAL A 351 -15.61 -15.86 3.61
CA VAL A 351 -15.15 -14.55 3.12
C VAL A 351 -13.64 -14.44 3.22
N GLN A 352 -12.97 -15.20 4.10
CA GLN A 352 -11.52 -15.14 4.15
C GLN A 352 -10.90 -15.54 2.81
N ASP A 353 -11.48 -16.47 2.09
CA ASP A 353 -11.02 -16.83 0.76
C ASP A 353 -11.29 -15.72 -0.26
N ILE A 354 -12.42 -15.01 -0.16
CA ILE A 354 -12.72 -13.87 -1.04
C ILE A 354 -11.87 -12.66 -0.67
N VAL A 355 -11.73 -12.34 0.61
CA VAL A 355 -10.96 -11.20 1.10
C VAL A 355 -9.47 -11.47 0.94
N LYS A 356 -8.99 -12.69 1.15
CA LYS A 356 -7.59 -13.09 0.92
C LYS A 356 -7.26 -13.15 -0.57
N SER A 357 -8.11 -13.75 -1.40
CA SER A 357 -7.90 -13.81 -2.86
C SER A 357 -7.96 -12.43 -3.53
N ASN A 358 -8.63 -11.46 -2.92
CA ASN A 358 -8.75 -10.09 -3.40
C ASN A 358 -7.80 -9.09 -2.71
N LYS A 359 -7.16 -9.46 -1.60
CA LYS A 359 -6.14 -8.63 -0.94
C LYS A 359 -4.77 -8.92 -1.52
N ILE A 360 -4.30 -7.96 -2.31
CA ILE A 360 -2.89 -7.90 -2.64
C ILE A 360 -2.24 -7.04 -1.55
N LYS A 361 -1.37 -7.65 -0.76
CA LYS A 361 -0.57 -6.95 0.23
C LYS A 361 0.78 -6.62 -0.37
N ILE A 362 1.10 -5.35 -0.45
CA ILE A 362 2.46 -4.92 -0.83
C ILE A 362 3.36 -5.19 0.37
N LEU A 363 4.33 -6.08 0.19
CA LEU A 363 5.30 -6.43 1.21
C LEU A 363 6.54 -5.55 1.11
N LYS A 364 6.98 -5.26 -0.12
CA LYS A 364 8.19 -4.48 -0.38
C LYS A 364 8.09 -3.76 -1.72
N ASP A 365 8.53 -2.52 -1.75
CA ASP A 365 8.79 -1.81 -3.00
C ASP A 365 10.23 -2.11 -3.44
N LEU A 366 10.37 -2.80 -4.56
CA LEU A 366 11.63 -3.19 -5.18
C LEU A 366 12.01 -2.23 -6.32
N SER A 367 11.26 -1.14 -6.52
CA SER A 367 11.49 -0.22 -7.62
C SER A 367 12.86 0.42 -7.51
N ALA A 368 13.64 0.33 -8.57
CA ALA A 368 14.73 1.27 -8.83
C ALA A 368 14.12 2.60 -9.31
N ASN A 369 14.96 3.61 -9.59
CA ASN A 369 14.52 4.89 -10.17
C ASN A 369 13.98 4.71 -11.61
N SER A 370 12.86 4.00 -11.76
CA SER A 370 12.18 3.74 -13.03
C SER A 370 10.76 4.28 -13.01
N PHE A 371 10.18 4.50 -14.19
CA PHE A 371 8.78 4.94 -14.33
C PHE A 371 7.76 3.84 -13.98
N ALA A 372 8.16 2.59 -14.05
CA ALA A 372 7.37 1.45 -13.61
C ALA A 372 7.71 1.10 -12.17
N LYS A 373 6.72 0.73 -11.38
CA LYS A 373 6.92 0.19 -10.04
C LYS A 373 7.12 -1.31 -10.11
N THR A 374 8.07 -1.81 -9.33
CA THR A 374 8.30 -3.24 -9.11
C THR A 374 7.99 -3.54 -7.64
N LEU A 375 7.00 -4.36 -7.39
CA LEU A 375 6.46 -4.60 -6.05
C LEU A 375 6.50 -6.08 -5.72
N LEU A 376 7.07 -6.44 -4.58
CA LEU A 376 6.84 -7.76 -3.99
C LEU A 376 5.47 -7.71 -3.30
N ILE A 377 4.57 -8.56 -3.73
CA ILE A 377 3.20 -8.63 -3.24
C ILE A 377 2.84 -10.05 -2.79
N GLU A 378 1.97 -10.10 -1.81
CA GLU A 378 1.30 -11.32 -1.38
C GLU A 378 -0.11 -11.32 -1.99
N LYS A 379 -0.40 -12.31 -2.83
CA LYS A 379 -1.71 -12.54 -3.47
C LYS A 379 -2.26 -13.88 -3.02
N GLY A 380 -3.19 -13.84 -2.07
CA GLY A 380 -3.60 -15.06 -1.37
C GLY A 380 -2.49 -15.56 -0.44
N CYS A 381 -1.96 -16.76 -0.72
CA CYS A 381 -0.81 -17.34 0.01
C CYS A 381 0.48 -17.35 -0.83
N GLU A 382 0.46 -16.76 -2.02
CA GLU A 382 1.58 -16.77 -2.96
C GLU A 382 2.30 -15.41 -2.94
N LEU A 383 3.63 -15.47 -2.95
CA LEU A 383 4.49 -14.31 -3.14
C LEU A 383 4.78 -14.17 -4.62
N ILE A 384 4.52 -12.99 -5.16
CA ILE A 384 4.75 -12.68 -6.57
C ILE A 384 5.38 -11.30 -6.72
N VAL A 385 6.09 -11.08 -7.81
CA VAL A 385 6.61 -9.77 -8.16
C VAL A 385 5.72 -9.14 -9.23
N ARG A 386 5.17 -7.97 -8.94
CA ARG A 386 4.36 -7.19 -9.88
C ARG A 386 5.13 -6.02 -10.42
N LYS A 387 5.18 -5.92 -11.74
CA LYS A 387 5.63 -4.71 -12.43
C LYS A 387 4.43 -3.96 -13.00
N THR A 388 4.27 -2.69 -12.61
CA THR A 388 3.07 -1.91 -12.92
C THR A 388 3.39 -0.48 -13.33
N ILE A 389 2.56 0.07 -14.21
CA ILE A 389 2.58 1.48 -14.61
C ILE A 389 1.16 1.99 -14.81
N THR A 390 0.88 3.19 -14.28
CA THR A 390 -0.36 3.91 -14.56
C THR A 390 -0.27 4.52 -15.95
N LYS A 391 -1.30 4.34 -16.78
CA LYS A 391 -1.34 4.90 -18.13
C LYS A 391 -1.66 6.38 -18.10
N SER A 392 -0.80 7.18 -18.73
CA SER A 392 -1.02 8.59 -19.01
C SER A 392 -0.43 8.94 -20.37
N LYS A 393 -0.78 10.12 -20.89
CA LYS A 393 -0.17 10.61 -22.16
C LYS A 393 1.35 10.74 -22.03
N GLU A 394 1.83 11.12 -20.84
CA GLU A 394 3.24 11.31 -20.54
C GLU A 394 4.00 9.98 -20.41
N ASN A 395 3.32 8.92 -19.96
CA ASN A 395 3.92 7.61 -19.71
C ASN A 395 3.81 6.63 -20.88
N LYS A 396 3.23 7.04 -22.01
CA LYS A 396 2.96 6.13 -23.15
C LYS A 396 4.18 5.32 -23.57
N LYS A 397 5.34 5.96 -23.71
CA LYS A 397 6.58 5.28 -24.11
C LYS A 397 7.03 4.24 -23.07
N HIS A 398 6.90 4.55 -21.78
CA HIS A 398 7.27 3.65 -20.70
C HIS A 398 6.32 2.48 -20.56
N TYR A 399 5.04 2.72 -20.75
CA TYR A 399 4.03 1.66 -20.86
C TYR A 399 4.33 0.68 -21.99
N GLU A 400 4.63 1.18 -23.21
CA GLU A 400 4.98 0.35 -24.35
C GLU A 400 6.27 -0.46 -24.11
N THR A 401 7.23 0.12 -23.38
CA THR A 401 8.45 -0.58 -22.97
C THR A 401 8.13 -1.71 -21.99
N LEU A 402 7.32 -1.45 -20.97
CA LEU A 402 6.95 -2.47 -19.98
C LEU A 402 6.17 -3.63 -20.61
N LYS A 403 5.27 -3.33 -21.54
CA LYS A 403 4.51 -4.33 -22.31
C LYS A 403 5.44 -5.20 -23.17
N ARG A 404 6.44 -4.59 -23.82
CA ARG A 404 7.45 -5.33 -24.58
C ARG A 404 8.27 -6.23 -23.67
N GLN A 405 8.71 -5.77 -22.49
CA GLN A 405 9.44 -6.59 -21.52
C GLN A 405 8.66 -7.85 -21.13
N CYS A 406 7.36 -7.73 -20.83
CA CYS A 406 6.50 -8.90 -20.57
C CYS A 406 6.46 -9.87 -21.76
N SER A 407 6.29 -9.34 -22.97
CA SER A 407 6.29 -10.15 -24.19
C SER A 407 7.63 -10.86 -24.41
N ASP A 408 8.74 -10.18 -24.18
CA ASP A 408 10.08 -10.73 -24.36
C ASP A 408 10.40 -11.80 -23.30
N LEU A 409 9.96 -11.63 -22.04
CA LEU A 409 10.06 -12.69 -21.02
C LEU A 409 9.29 -13.96 -21.44
N LYS A 410 8.04 -13.83 -21.88
CA LYS A 410 7.25 -14.97 -22.37
C LYS A 410 7.93 -15.69 -23.55
N ARG A 411 8.47 -14.92 -24.48
CA ARG A 411 9.17 -15.46 -25.66
C ARG A 411 10.48 -16.13 -25.28
N LEU A 412 11.25 -15.55 -24.35
CA LEU A 412 12.51 -16.14 -23.91
C LEU A 412 12.27 -17.44 -23.15
N ASN A 413 11.27 -17.49 -22.28
CA ASN A 413 10.92 -18.71 -21.58
C ASN A 413 10.48 -19.85 -22.54
N HIS A 414 9.89 -19.50 -23.69
CA HIS A 414 9.56 -20.49 -24.73
C HIS A 414 10.80 -21.04 -25.46
N VAL A 415 11.85 -20.22 -25.61
CA VAL A 415 13.08 -20.60 -26.33
C VAL A 415 14.11 -21.25 -25.39
N ALA A 416 14.19 -20.76 -24.18
CA ALA A 416 15.10 -21.20 -23.13
C ALA A 416 14.30 -21.38 -21.84
N GLU A 417 13.66 -22.54 -21.74
CA GLU A 417 12.79 -22.88 -20.60
C GLU A 417 13.54 -22.67 -19.28
N ASN A 418 12.86 -22.11 -18.29
CA ASN A 418 13.40 -21.78 -16.98
C ASN A 418 14.55 -20.74 -16.94
N SER A 419 14.84 -20.04 -18.02
CA SER A 419 15.89 -19.01 -18.06
C SER A 419 15.46 -17.65 -17.48
N VAL A 420 14.18 -17.43 -17.32
CA VAL A 420 13.57 -16.21 -16.80
C VAL A 420 12.43 -16.55 -15.85
N PRO A 421 12.03 -15.64 -14.95
CA PRO A 421 10.83 -15.83 -14.13
C PRO A 421 9.60 -16.07 -14.98
N LEU A 422 8.72 -16.98 -14.54
CA LEU A 422 7.45 -17.25 -15.21
C LEU A 422 6.53 -16.02 -15.10
N VAL A 423 5.90 -15.65 -16.21
CA VAL A 423 4.83 -14.65 -16.21
C VAL A 423 3.54 -15.34 -15.79
N LEU A 424 3.02 -14.98 -14.63
CA LEU A 424 1.85 -15.58 -14.00
C LEU A 424 0.53 -14.90 -14.42
N ASP A 425 0.58 -13.58 -14.62
CA ASP A 425 -0.61 -12.79 -14.97
C ASP A 425 -0.20 -11.56 -15.79
N GLU A 426 -1.08 -11.08 -16.66
CA GLU A 426 -0.88 -9.85 -17.42
C GLU A 426 -2.22 -9.13 -17.59
N VAL A 427 -2.27 -7.86 -17.22
CA VAL A 427 -3.47 -7.03 -17.36
C VAL A 427 -3.14 -5.74 -18.10
N ASP A 428 -3.91 -5.49 -19.14
CA ASP A 428 -3.84 -4.30 -19.97
C ASP A 428 -5.23 -3.66 -20.06
N ASN A 429 -5.46 -2.59 -19.32
CA ASN A 429 -6.74 -1.87 -19.31
C ASN A 429 -6.55 -0.37 -19.54
N GLU A 430 -7.59 0.42 -19.51
CA GLU A 430 -7.53 1.86 -19.82
C GLU A 430 -6.71 2.68 -18.80
N LEU A 431 -6.61 2.23 -17.54
CA LEU A 431 -5.99 2.97 -16.46
C LEU A 431 -4.53 2.58 -16.20
N GLU A 432 -4.22 1.30 -16.36
CA GLU A 432 -2.92 0.73 -15.99
C GLU A 432 -2.54 -0.44 -16.88
N TYR A 433 -1.26 -0.75 -16.85
CA TYR A 433 -0.71 -2.00 -17.31
C TYR A 433 0.12 -2.62 -16.19
N TYR A 434 -0.03 -3.91 -15.97
CA TYR A 434 0.86 -4.67 -15.11
C TYR A 434 1.03 -6.10 -15.61
N TYR A 435 2.11 -6.70 -15.18
CA TYR A 435 2.30 -8.14 -15.24
C TYR A 435 2.90 -8.66 -13.94
N ASP A 436 2.52 -9.88 -13.59
CA ASP A 436 2.98 -10.61 -12.43
C ASP A 436 3.97 -11.68 -12.85
N ILE A 437 5.09 -11.78 -12.17
CA ILE A 437 6.08 -12.83 -12.33
C ILE A 437 6.29 -13.56 -11.01
N GLU A 438 6.75 -14.81 -11.09
CA GLU A 438 7.08 -15.58 -9.91
C GLU A 438 8.11 -14.87 -9.03
N TRP A 439 7.97 -15.03 -7.72
CA TRP A 439 8.99 -14.64 -6.76
C TRP A 439 10.06 -15.73 -6.69
N LEU A 440 11.32 -15.32 -6.64
CA LEU A 440 12.48 -16.21 -6.61
C LEU A 440 13.12 -16.17 -5.20
N PRO A 441 12.59 -16.89 -4.20
CA PRO A 441 12.98 -16.73 -2.80
C PRO A 441 14.42 -17.21 -2.52
N GLU A 442 14.91 -18.18 -3.30
CA GLU A 442 16.23 -18.79 -3.12
C GLU A 442 17.32 -18.17 -3.99
N HIS A 443 16.95 -17.19 -4.84
CA HIS A 443 17.88 -16.51 -5.72
C HIS A 443 18.29 -15.16 -5.13
N VAL A 444 19.54 -14.82 -5.35
CA VAL A 444 20.11 -13.52 -4.98
C VAL A 444 20.68 -12.83 -6.22
N GLU A 445 20.76 -11.50 -6.19
CA GLU A 445 21.39 -10.74 -7.29
C GLU A 445 22.89 -11.08 -7.38
N ALA A 446 23.37 -11.45 -8.56
CA ALA A 446 24.78 -11.76 -8.80
C ALA A 446 25.73 -10.59 -8.48
N ALA A 447 25.21 -9.39 -8.41
CA ALA A 447 25.97 -8.20 -8.02
C ALA A 447 26.47 -8.24 -6.57
N GLY A 448 25.68 -8.83 -5.67
CA GLY A 448 25.91 -8.82 -4.22
C GLY A 448 26.63 -10.06 -3.66
N ILE A 449 26.89 -11.08 -4.47
CA ILE A 449 27.52 -12.33 -4.00
C ILE A 449 29.06 -12.25 -3.99
N GLU A 450 29.67 -13.16 -3.23
CA GLU A 450 31.13 -13.26 -3.13
C GLU A 450 31.80 -13.62 -4.48
N ILE A 451 33.07 -13.32 -4.62
CA ILE A 451 33.77 -13.48 -5.92
C ILE A 451 33.78 -14.92 -6.41
N HIS A 452 33.88 -15.91 -5.51
CA HIS A 452 33.84 -17.32 -5.87
C HIS A 452 32.51 -17.70 -6.50
N ASP A 453 31.39 -17.37 -5.81
CA ASP A 453 30.02 -17.67 -6.27
C ASP A 453 29.71 -16.88 -7.56
N LYS A 454 30.24 -15.65 -7.67
CA LYS A 454 30.13 -14.83 -8.88
C LYS A 454 30.77 -15.48 -10.11
N ILE A 455 31.88 -16.18 -9.94
CA ILE A 455 32.53 -16.92 -11.01
C ILE A 455 31.66 -18.10 -11.45
N GLU A 456 31.09 -18.85 -10.50
CA GLU A 456 30.18 -19.95 -10.80
C GLU A 456 28.88 -19.44 -11.48
N CYS A 457 28.31 -18.38 -10.95
CA CYS A 457 27.17 -17.69 -11.55
C CYS A 457 27.44 -17.24 -13.00
N LEU A 458 28.60 -16.65 -13.25
CA LEU A 458 29.00 -16.25 -14.61
C LEU A 458 29.19 -17.46 -15.54
N ASN A 459 29.72 -18.55 -15.07
CA ASN A 459 29.85 -19.79 -15.85
C ASN A 459 28.47 -20.30 -16.25
N SER A 460 27.55 -20.42 -15.30
CA SER A 460 26.17 -20.85 -15.56
C SER A 460 25.47 -19.88 -16.52
N THR A 461 25.61 -18.56 -16.30
CA THR A 461 25.06 -17.51 -17.18
C THR A 461 25.57 -17.63 -18.60
N MET A 462 26.92 -17.83 -18.79
CA MET A 462 27.52 -17.95 -20.11
C MET A 462 27.10 -19.23 -20.82
N ALA A 463 26.93 -20.34 -20.11
CA ALA A 463 26.35 -21.56 -20.64
C ALA A 463 24.92 -21.32 -21.14
N LEU A 464 24.04 -20.76 -20.28
CA LEU A 464 22.66 -20.40 -20.64
C LEU A 464 22.62 -19.54 -21.92
N LEU A 465 23.41 -18.46 -21.97
CA LEU A 465 23.45 -17.56 -23.13
C LEU A 465 23.93 -18.28 -24.40
N SER A 466 25.00 -19.05 -24.29
CA SER A 466 25.62 -19.73 -25.43
C SER A 466 24.72 -20.84 -26.00
N GLU A 467 24.15 -21.66 -25.13
CA GLU A 467 23.44 -22.86 -25.54
C GLU A 467 22.00 -22.58 -25.94
N HIS A 468 21.37 -21.59 -25.33
CA HIS A 468 19.94 -21.30 -25.53
C HIS A 468 19.70 -19.95 -26.19
N VAL A 469 20.10 -18.84 -25.56
CA VAL A 469 19.73 -17.48 -26.00
C VAL A 469 20.38 -17.12 -27.35
N TYR A 470 21.69 -17.40 -27.51
CA TYR A 470 22.44 -17.07 -28.72
C TYR A 470 22.45 -18.19 -29.77
N SER A 471 21.82 -19.32 -29.50
CA SER A 471 21.72 -20.45 -30.45
C SER A 471 20.97 -20.03 -31.74
N LEU A 472 19.93 -19.19 -31.62
CA LEU A 472 19.16 -18.65 -32.73
C LEU A 472 19.80 -17.39 -33.30
N SER A 473 20.98 -17.50 -33.89
CA SER A 473 21.67 -16.36 -34.49
C SER A 473 21.50 -16.29 -36.01
N LYS A 474 21.49 -15.07 -36.55
CA LYS A 474 21.45 -14.77 -38.00
C LYS A 474 22.62 -13.89 -38.38
N ASP A 475 23.16 -14.09 -39.59
CA ASP A 475 24.21 -13.21 -40.13
C ASP A 475 23.63 -11.80 -40.39
N VAL A 476 24.44 -10.78 -40.20
CA VAL A 476 24.08 -9.38 -40.42
C VAL A 476 25.18 -8.64 -41.17
N ASP A 477 24.79 -7.68 -42.01
CA ASP A 477 25.74 -6.70 -42.56
C ASP A 477 26.21 -5.79 -41.40
N GLY A 478 27.39 -6.10 -40.87
CA GLY A 478 27.95 -5.39 -39.71
C GLY A 478 28.32 -3.93 -40.03
N ASP A 479 28.61 -3.56 -41.27
CA ASP A 479 28.91 -2.17 -41.64
C ASP A 479 27.61 -1.34 -41.65
N LEU A 480 26.56 -1.90 -42.18
CA LEU A 480 25.22 -1.27 -42.13
C LEU A 480 24.73 -1.17 -40.70
N TRP A 481 24.84 -2.24 -39.90
CA TRP A 481 24.39 -2.27 -38.50
C TRP A 481 25.09 -1.21 -37.65
N ILE A 482 26.46 -1.14 -37.72
CA ILE A 482 27.22 -0.18 -36.91
C ILE A 482 26.91 1.25 -37.31
N LYS A 483 26.71 1.53 -38.59
CA LYS A 483 26.33 2.83 -39.09
C LYS A 483 24.97 3.24 -38.51
N GLN A 484 23.95 2.39 -38.61
CA GLN A 484 22.62 2.65 -38.06
C GLN A 484 22.69 2.84 -36.53
N PHE A 485 23.45 2.01 -35.82
CA PHE A 485 23.63 2.11 -34.38
C PHE A 485 24.22 3.47 -33.97
N LEU A 486 25.22 3.95 -34.66
CA LEU A 486 25.83 5.26 -34.39
C LEU A 486 24.90 6.40 -34.73
N ASP A 487 24.22 6.35 -35.87
CA ASP A 487 23.31 7.40 -36.34
C ASP A 487 22.06 7.50 -35.43
N GLU A 488 21.53 6.39 -34.92
CA GLU A 488 20.33 6.38 -34.08
C GLU A 488 20.62 6.60 -32.59
N LYS A 489 21.74 6.03 -32.07
CA LYS A 489 21.95 5.93 -30.63
C LYS A 489 23.05 6.81 -30.07
N ILE A 490 24.02 7.24 -30.86
CA ILE A 490 25.25 7.92 -30.41
C ILE A 490 25.32 9.37 -30.88
N TYR A 491 25.36 9.59 -32.20
CA TYR A 491 25.59 10.93 -32.76
C TYR A 491 24.54 11.98 -32.36
N PRO A 492 23.23 11.67 -32.28
CA PRO A 492 22.26 12.66 -31.85
C PRO A 492 22.52 13.20 -30.44
N LYS A 493 23.10 12.36 -29.56
CA LYS A 493 23.39 12.74 -28.18
C LYS A 493 24.54 13.76 -28.07
N PHE A 494 25.48 13.75 -28.98
CA PHE A 494 26.59 14.72 -28.97
C PHE A 494 26.09 16.17 -29.06
N ASN A 495 25.12 16.41 -29.94
CA ASN A 495 24.53 17.74 -30.07
C ASN A 495 23.77 18.15 -28.80
N THR A 496 22.94 17.26 -28.26
CA THR A 496 22.21 17.49 -27.00
C THR A 496 23.16 17.78 -25.83
N PHE A 497 24.28 17.05 -25.74
CA PHE A 497 25.21 17.21 -24.62
C PHE A 497 25.99 18.52 -24.68
N CYS A 498 26.27 19.06 -25.89
CA CYS A 498 26.87 20.38 -26.02
C CYS A 498 26.01 21.50 -25.39
N GLU A 499 24.70 21.30 -25.32
CA GLU A 499 23.77 22.24 -24.67
C GLU A 499 23.88 22.25 -23.13
N PHE A 500 24.55 21.25 -22.55
CA PHE A 500 24.71 21.16 -21.09
C PHE A 500 25.80 22.10 -20.52
N GLY A 501 26.65 22.69 -21.36
CA GLY A 501 27.63 23.69 -20.99
C GLY A 501 28.99 23.47 -21.64
N ASP A 502 29.89 24.47 -21.47
CA ASP A 502 31.19 24.57 -22.16
C ASP A 502 32.11 23.39 -21.89
N ASP A 503 32.04 22.79 -20.72
CA ASP A 503 32.83 21.60 -20.36
C ASP A 503 32.37 20.35 -21.13
N PHE A 504 31.05 20.15 -21.30
CA PHE A 504 30.53 19.10 -22.17
C PHE A 504 30.87 19.35 -23.62
N GLU A 505 30.68 20.58 -24.11
CA GLU A 505 31.04 20.97 -25.46
C GLU A 505 32.53 20.75 -25.73
N HIS A 506 33.42 21.17 -24.82
CA HIS A 506 34.86 20.98 -24.91
C HIS A 506 35.24 19.50 -25.02
N LEU A 507 34.64 18.65 -24.18
CA LEU A 507 34.93 17.20 -24.17
C LEU A 507 34.50 16.51 -25.47
N ILE A 508 33.43 17.02 -26.09
CA ILE A 508 32.83 16.45 -27.31
C ILE A 508 33.55 16.95 -28.56
N ASN A 509 33.70 18.27 -28.69
CA ASN A 509 34.11 18.91 -29.95
C ASN A 509 35.63 19.15 -30.10
N SER A 510 36.38 19.15 -28.99
CA SER A 510 37.82 19.40 -29.08
C SER A 510 38.57 18.22 -29.68
N ASP A 511 39.61 18.47 -30.50
CA ASP A 511 40.49 17.42 -31.01
C ASP A 511 41.19 16.69 -29.88
N LYS A 512 41.64 17.42 -28.86
CA LYS A 512 42.33 16.88 -27.68
C LYS A 512 41.81 17.51 -26.40
N VAL A 513 41.69 16.68 -25.39
CA VAL A 513 41.29 17.08 -24.04
C VAL A 513 42.29 16.58 -23.01
N ILE A 514 42.39 17.24 -21.87
CA ILE A 514 43.28 16.86 -20.77
C ILE A 514 42.42 16.38 -19.61
N ILE A 515 42.62 15.13 -19.20
CA ILE A 515 41.92 14.53 -18.05
C ILE A 515 42.97 14.01 -17.08
N ASN A 516 42.97 14.47 -15.82
CA ASN A 516 43.98 14.11 -14.81
C ASN A 516 45.42 14.23 -15.32
N GLY A 517 45.72 15.31 -16.04
CA GLY A 517 47.05 15.57 -16.61
C GLY A 517 47.42 14.75 -17.86
N LYS A 518 46.62 13.78 -18.26
CA LYS A 518 46.83 12.97 -19.46
C LYS A 518 46.07 13.52 -20.65
N LYS A 519 46.67 13.43 -21.86
CA LYS A 519 46.06 13.87 -23.12
C LYS A 519 45.24 12.74 -23.75
N TYR A 520 44.00 13.06 -24.14
CA TYR A 520 43.08 12.18 -24.82
C TYR A 520 42.53 12.84 -26.08
N TRP A 521 42.02 12.07 -27.03
CA TRP A 521 41.17 12.59 -28.10
C TRP A 521 39.81 12.92 -27.55
N GLY A 522 39.21 14.02 -27.99
CA GLY A 522 37.80 14.35 -27.70
C GLY A 522 36.83 13.41 -28.42
N LEU A 523 35.58 13.43 -28.00
CA LEU A 523 34.66 12.34 -28.32
C LEU A 523 34.37 12.21 -29.83
N ARG A 524 34.09 13.30 -30.56
CA ARG A 524 33.91 13.25 -32.01
C ARG A 524 35.17 12.75 -32.73
N LYS A 525 36.34 13.21 -32.28
CA LYS A 525 37.60 12.80 -32.86
C LYS A 525 37.92 11.34 -32.62
N ILE A 526 37.46 10.77 -31.51
CA ILE A 526 37.55 9.33 -31.26
C ILE A 526 36.79 8.55 -32.33
N PHE A 527 35.52 8.89 -32.57
CA PHE A 527 34.68 8.17 -33.54
C PHE A 527 35.17 8.31 -34.99
N GLU A 528 35.83 9.41 -35.36
CA GLU A 528 36.52 9.55 -36.63
C GLU A 528 37.74 8.62 -36.77
N LYS A 529 38.45 8.34 -35.67
CA LYS A 529 39.68 7.54 -35.65
C LYS A 529 39.44 6.05 -35.43
N LEU A 530 38.29 5.66 -34.93
CA LEU A 530 37.95 4.27 -34.67
C LEU A 530 37.87 3.47 -35.97
N ASN A 531 38.50 2.30 -35.97
CA ASN A 531 38.34 1.32 -37.03
C ASN A 531 37.28 0.29 -36.60
N PHE A 532 36.13 0.34 -37.21
CA PHE A 532 35.01 -0.51 -36.86
C PHE A 532 35.12 -1.96 -37.36
N LYS A 533 36.12 -2.31 -38.14
CA LYS A 533 36.33 -3.66 -38.67
C LYS A 533 36.33 -4.74 -37.57
N ASP A 534 36.99 -4.46 -36.44
CA ASP A 534 37.08 -5.38 -35.31
C ASP A 534 35.95 -5.21 -34.28
N ILE A 535 35.11 -4.19 -34.47
CA ILE A 535 34.07 -3.79 -33.51
C ILE A 535 32.67 -4.20 -33.99
N LYS A 536 32.38 -4.08 -35.29
CA LYS A 536 31.10 -4.39 -35.89
C LYS A 536 30.63 -5.82 -35.58
N PRO A 537 29.32 -6.07 -35.36
CA PRO A 537 28.80 -7.41 -35.23
C PRO A 537 28.81 -8.16 -36.56
N GLU A 538 28.89 -9.47 -36.47
CA GLU A 538 28.75 -10.37 -37.64
C GLU A 538 27.38 -11.10 -37.59
N LYS A 539 26.82 -11.20 -36.40
CA LYS A 539 25.56 -11.90 -36.15
C LYS A 539 24.67 -11.11 -35.21
N ILE A 540 23.40 -11.24 -35.42
CA ILE A 540 22.36 -10.85 -34.45
C ILE A 540 21.72 -12.10 -33.85
N SER A 541 21.26 -11.99 -32.63
CA SER A 541 20.56 -13.05 -31.86
C SER A 541 19.53 -12.43 -30.94
N ILE A 542 18.83 -13.25 -30.19
CA ILE A 542 18.09 -12.77 -29.04
C ILE A 542 19.07 -12.08 -28.10
N VAL A 543 18.73 -10.91 -27.60
CA VAL A 543 19.55 -10.17 -26.64
C VAL A 543 18.74 -9.83 -25.41
N HIS A 544 19.41 -9.84 -24.26
CA HIS A 544 18.82 -9.33 -23.01
C HIS A 544 18.66 -7.80 -23.05
N GLY A 545 19.64 -7.10 -23.59
CA GLY A 545 19.66 -5.65 -23.79
C GLY A 545 20.07 -4.84 -22.55
N ASP A 546 19.92 -5.40 -21.35
CA ASP A 546 20.37 -4.82 -20.08
C ASP A 546 21.06 -5.86 -19.17
N LEU A 547 21.93 -6.69 -19.73
CA LEU A 547 22.60 -7.77 -19.03
C LEU A 547 23.69 -7.23 -18.09
N THR A 548 23.29 -6.89 -16.88
CA THR A 548 24.19 -6.50 -15.78
C THR A 548 24.16 -7.56 -14.68
N LEU A 549 25.10 -7.54 -13.74
CA LEU A 549 25.08 -8.45 -12.58
C LEU A 549 23.85 -8.22 -11.68
N GLU A 550 23.25 -7.03 -11.70
CA GLU A 550 22.00 -6.73 -10.99
C GLU A 550 20.79 -7.46 -11.60
N ASN A 551 20.84 -7.80 -12.89
CA ASN A 551 19.77 -8.44 -13.64
C ASN A 551 19.96 -9.94 -13.83
N ILE A 552 20.92 -10.52 -13.10
CA ILE A 552 21.18 -11.95 -13.03
C ILE A 552 20.86 -12.42 -11.61
N MET A 553 19.85 -13.28 -11.49
CA MET A 553 19.47 -13.91 -10.24
C MET A 553 20.09 -15.30 -10.18
N TYR A 554 20.78 -15.61 -9.09
CA TYR A 554 21.54 -16.84 -8.91
C TYR A 554 21.14 -17.57 -7.64
N ASN A 555 20.86 -18.87 -7.76
CA ASN A 555 20.61 -19.73 -6.62
C ASN A 555 21.92 -20.36 -6.15
N LEU A 556 22.35 -20.00 -4.93
CA LEU A 556 23.61 -20.48 -4.34
C LEU A 556 23.61 -21.97 -4.02
N SER A 557 22.45 -22.62 -3.96
CA SER A 557 22.33 -24.02 -3.54
C SER A 557 22.46 -25.01 -4.70
N ASP A 558 21.94 -24.67 -5.88
CA ASP A 558 21.89 -25.57 -7.05
C ASP A 558 22.52 -24.97 -8.32
N GLY A 559 22.92 -23.70 -8.27
CA GLY A 559 23.57 -23.02 -9.41
C GLY A 559 22.60 -22.56 -10.50
N ASP A 560 21.25 -22.57 -10.25
CA ASP A 560 20.26 -22.09 -11.21
C ASP A 560 20.39 -20.58 -11.45
N VAL A 561 20.19 -20.18 -12.70
CA VAL A 561 20.27 -18.78 -13.15
C VAL A 561 18.98 -18.35 -13.77
N LYS A 562 18.44 -17.19 -13.32
CA LYS A 562 17.34 -16.51 -13.97
C LYS A 562 17.75 -15.11 -14.40
N LEU A 563 17.39 -14.76 -15.63
CA LEU A 563 17.60 -13.42 -16.17
C LEU A 563 16.34 -12.59 -15.94
N ILE A 564 16.47 -11.40 -15.35
CA ILE A 564 15.37 -10.48 -15.09
C ILE A 564 15.58 -9.16 -15.85
N ASP A 565 14.51 -8.37 -16.02
CA ASP A 565 14.58 -7.00 -16.54
C ASP A 565 15.16 -6.87 -17.95
N MET A 566 14.73 -7.74 -18.86
CA MET A 566 15.07 -7.60 -20.28
C MET A 566 14.65 -6.23 -20.80
N ASP A 567 15.56 -5.51 -21.45
CA ASP A 567 15.29 -4.18 -22.05
C ASP A 567 15.97 -4.03 -23.42
N GLY A 568 15.86 -5.03 -24.23
CA GLY A 568 16.29 -4.97 -25.62
C GLY A 568 15.43 -3.99 -26.44
N SER A 569 16.07 -3.07 -27.19
CA SER A 569 15.31 -2.21 -28.09
C SER A 569 14.74 -2.99 -29.29
N ARG A 570 15.30 -4.14 -29.58
CA ARG A 570 14.87 -5.11 -30.60
C ARG A 570 15.02 -6.52 -30.03
N TRP A 571 14.11 -7.41 -30.39
CA TRP A 571 14.18 -8.83 -30.00
C TRP A 571 15.44 -9.51 -30.51
N LEU A 572 15.81 -9.27 -31.78
CA LEU A 572 17.06 -9.71 -32.37
C LEU A 572 17.96 -8.50 -32.56
N ASP A 573 19.13 -8.51 -31.95
CA ASP A 573 20.13 -7.45 -32.06
C ASP A 573 21.55 -8.03 -31.89
N ALA A 574 22.57 -7.19 -31.98
CA ALA A 574 23.96 -7.61 -31.77
C ALA A 574 24.18 -8.09 -30.33
N ARG A 575 24.59 -9.36 -30.17
CA ARG A 575 24.91 -9.94 -28.86
C ARG A 575 26.04 -9.22 -28.14
N GLU A 576 26.84 -8.48 -28.87
CA GLU A 576 27.91 -7.60 -28.34
C GLU A 576 27.33 -6.47 -27.46
N LEU A 577 26.02 -6.17 -27.55
CA LEU A 577 25.35 -5.26 -26.62
C LEU A 577 25.31 -5.84 -25.22
N ASP A 578 25.00 -7.13 -25.07
CA ASP A 578 25.02 -7.82 -23.78
C ASP A 578 26.43 -7.91 -23.21
N LEU A 579 27.44 -8.17 -24.06
CA LEU A 579 28.86 -8.09 -23.67
C LEU A 579 29.19 -6.71 -23.10
N GLY A 580 28.75 -5.64 -23.76
CA GLY A 580 28.98 -4.26 -23.31
C GLY A 580 28.34 -3.97 -21.96
N LYS A 581 27.13 -4.48 -21.73
CA LYS A 581 26.43 -4.32 -20.46
C LYS A 581 27.08 -5.11 -19.31
N LEU A 582 27.39 -6.35 -19.54
CA LEU A 582 28.06 -7.17 -18.53
C LEU A 582 29.48 -6.62 -18.20
N SER A 583 30.17 -6.07 -19.23
CA SER A 583 31.44 -5.37 -19.04
C SER A 583 31.35 -4.15 -18.13
N GLN A 584 30.21 -3.44 -18.07
CA GLN A 584 30.02 -2.35 -17.12
C GLN A 584 30.07 -2.84 -15.67
N SER A 585 29.43 -3.96 -15.37
CA SER A 585 29.41 -4.52 -14.02
C SER A 585 30.77 -5.09 -13.61
N ILE A 586 31.49 -5.74 -14.54
CA ILE A 586 32.69 -6.49 -14.24
C ILE A 586 33.95 -5.63 -14.44
N ILE A 587 34.09 -4.94 -15.58
CA ILE A 587 35.32 -4.18 -15.90
C ILE A 587 35.32 -2.83 -15.16
N LEU A 588 34.18 -2.14 -15.09
CA LEU A 588 34.09 -0.83 -14.47
C LEU A 588 33.67 -0.86 -13.00
N ASN A 589 33.25 -1.99 -12.49
CA ASN A 589 32.63 -2.07 -11.17
C ASN A 589 31.51 -1.01 -11.00
N TYR A 590 30.60 -0.97 -11.98
CA TYR A 590 29.58 0.06 -12.14
C TYR A 590 28.75 0.32 -10.89
N LEU A 591 28.46 -0.72 -10.10
CA LEU A 591 27.67 -0.58 -8.85
C LEU A 591 28.37 0.31 -7.84
N GLN A 592 29.69 0.17 -7.71
CA GLN A 592 30.46 0.96 -6.75
C GLN A 592 30.38 2.45 -7.07
N TRP A 593 30.56 2.87 -8.32
CA TRP A 593 30.45 4.28 -8.65
C TRP A 593 29.02 4.78 -8.82
N LYS A 594 28.05 3.92 -9.17
CA LYS A 594 26.62 4.24 -9.19
C LYS A 594 26.12 4.67 -7.82
N SER A 595 26.59 4.00 -6.77
CA SER A 595 26.20 4.28 -5.37
C SER A 595 26.99 5.45 -4.74
N HIS A 596 28.04 5.94 -5.37
CA HIS A 596 28.85 7.04 -4.86
C HIS A 596 28.07 8.36 -4.91
N GLN A 597 27.81 8.96 -3.74
CA GLN A 597 27.02 10.18 -3.63
C GLN A 597 27.82 11.45 -4.00
N HIS A 598 29.15 11.39 -4.03
CA HIS A 598 30.04 12.54 -4.17
C HIS A 598 31.06 12.33 -5.31
N LEU A 599 30.56 12.20 -6.54
CA LEU A 599 31.41 12.28 -7.71
C LEU A 599 31.65 13.76 -8.01
N ASN A 600 32.87 14.21 -7.82
CA ASN A 600 33.26 15.59 -8.09
C ASN A 600 34.28 15.64 -9.22
N TYR A 601 34.11 16.57 -10.13
CA TYR A 601 35.13 16.96 -11.09
C TYR A 601 35.33 18.47 -11.06
N LYS A 602 36.51 18.91 -11.49
CA LYS A 602 36.80 20.33 -11.75
C LYS A 602 37.13 20.49 -13.22
N TYR A 603 36.61 21.55 -13.81
CA TYR A 603 36.93 21.97 -15.17
C TYR A 603 37.46 23.41 -15.12
N GLU A 604 38.75 23.57 -15.38
CA GLU A 604 39.44 24.82 -15.39
C GLU A 604 40.48 24.85 -16.54
N ASP A 605 40.58 25.96 -17.28
CA ASP A 605 41.50 26.14 -18.39
C ASP A 605 41.48 24.98 -19.43
N GLY A 606 40.31 24.47 -19.74
CA GLY A 606 40.18 23.33 -20.67
C GLY A 606 40.70 22.00 -20.14
N LYS A 607 40.87 21.83 -18.83
CA LYS A 607 41.36 20.63 -18.20
C LYS A 607 40.35 20.08 -17.22
N PHE A 608 40.23 18.75 -17.20
CA PHE A 608 39.39 18.03 -16.26
C PHE A 608 40.24 17.40 -15.17
N GLN A 609 39.78 17.50 -13.94
CA GLN A 609 40.35 16.76 -12.79
C GLN A 609 39.19 15.99 -12.12
N CYS A 610 39.38 14.69 -11.93
CA CYS A 610 38.40 13.81 -11.30
C CYS A 610 39.09 12.67 -10.53
N ILE A 611 38.35 11.85 -9.83
CA ILE A 611 38.89 10.74 -9.02
C ILE A 611 39.48 9.67 -9.92
N ASP A 612 40.77 9.43 -9.81
CA ASP A 612 41.53 8.50 -10.68
C ASP A 612 41.15 7.03 -10.49
N GLU A 613 40.80 6.61 -9.30
CA GLU A 613 40.51 5.21 -8.97
C GLU A 613 39.40 4.58 -9.81
N PHE A 614 38.40 5.39 -10.19
CA PHE A 614 37.32 4.91 -11.06
C PHE A 614 37.70 4.70 -12.53
N PHE A 615 38.86 5.11 -12.92
CA PHE A 615 39.37 4.88 -14.29
C PHE A 615 40.21 3.61 -14.43
N GLN A 616 40.49 2.92 -13.33
CA GLN A 616 41.22 1.66 -13.38
C GLN A 616 40.27 0.50 -13.73
N PRO A 617 40.73 -0.42 -14.62
CA PRO A 617 39.97 -1.63 -14.89
C PRO A 617 40.02 -2.56 -13.66
N ASN A 618 38.91 -3.23 -13.41
CA ASN A 618 38.91 -4.39 -12.53
C ASN A 618 39.41 -5.62 -13.34
N GLU A 619 40.63 -6.05 -13.15
CA GLU A 619 41.21 -7.19 -13.87
C GLU A 619 41.31 -8.43 -12.96
N ASP A 620 40.22 -8.73 -12.27
CA ASP A 620 40.09 -9.91 -11.43
C ASP A 620 39.76 -11.18 -12.25
N GLU A 621 39.45 -12.25 -11.54
CA GLU A 621 39.14 -13.54 -12.14
C GLU A 621 37.81 -13.48 -12.93
N ALA A 622 36.82 -12.70 -12.49
CA ALA A 622 35.58 -12.50 -13.21
C ALA A 622 35.83 -11.81 -14.58
N TYR A 623 36.75 -10.85 -14.64
CA TYR A 623 37.14 -10.22 -15.89
C TYR A 623 37.75 -11.25 -16.86
N ARG A 624 38.68 -12.10 -16.38
CA ARG A 624 39.32 -13.15 -17.21
C ARG A 624 38.27 -14.13 -17.73
N LEU A 625 37.35 -14.57 -16.88
CA LEU A 625 36.27 -15.46 -17.28
C LEU A 625 35.37 -14.82 -18.34
N LEU A 626 34.99 -13.56 -18.15
CA LEU A 626 34.18 -12.81 -19.13
C LEU A 626 34.84 -12.84 -20.51
N ILE A 627 36.10 -12.44 -20.61
CA ILE A 627 36.83 -12.39 -21.90
C ILE A 627 36.95 -13.77 -22.51
N GLU A 628 37.28 -14.80 -21.72
CA GLU A 628 37.46 -16.18 -22.21
C GLU A 628 36.12 -16.77 -22.72
N SER A 629 35.05 -16.60 -21.96
CA SER A 629 33.74 -17.07 -22.38
C SER A 629 33.28 -16.40 -23.68
N TRP A 630 33.47 -15.11 -23.81
CA TRP A 630 33.08 -14.40 -25.03
C TRP A 630 34.00 -14.67 -26.23
N LYS A 631 35.27 -15.11 -26.01
CA LYS A 631 36.09 -15.68 -27.09
C LYS A 631 35.38 -16.86 -27.73
N ASN A 632 34.83 -17.75 -26.92
CA ASN A 632 34.15 -18.94 -27.39
C ASN A 632 32.83 -18.58 -28.09
N ILE A 633 32.03 -17.70 -27.48
CA ILE A 633 30.72 -17.24 -28.03
C ILE A 633 30.92 -16.53 -29.37
N LEU A 634 31.88 -15.61 -29.47
CA LEU A 634 32.11 -14.81 -30.68
C LEU A 634 33.03 -15.51 -31.69
N LYS A 635 33.72 -16.59 -31.29
CA LYS A 635 34.77 -17.25 -32.09
C LYS A 635 35.84 -16.25 -32.57
N LYS A 636 36.29 -15.36 -31.71
CA LYS A 636 37.24 -14.29 -31.97
C LYS A 636 38.45 -14.38 -31.02
N ARG A 637 39.60 -13.76 -31.44
CA ARG A 637 40.78 -13.62 -30.57
C ARG A 637 40.45 -12.67 -29.41
N GLU A 638 41.09 -12.90 -28.29
CA GLU A 638 40.90 -12.13 -27.04
C GLU A 638 40.95 -10.61 -27.26
N LYS A 639 41.96 -10.11 -27.99
CA LYS A 639 42.08 -8.69 -28.31
C LYS A 639 40.86 -8.11 -29.03
N ILE A 640 40.20 -8.87 -29.93
CA ILE A 640 38.99 -8.44 -30.60
C ILE A 640 37.80 -8.40 -29.63
N VAL A 641 37.70 -9.43 -28.79
CA VAL A 641 36.65 -9.49 -27.75
C VAL A 641 36.78 -8.31 -26.78
N TYR A 642 38.00 -8.06 -26.31
CA TYR A 642 38.28 -6.91 -25.46
C TYR A 642 37.91 -5.58 -26.14
N ASN A 643 38.29 -5.38 -27.40
CA ASN A 643 37.93 -4.16 -28.15
C ASN A 643 36.40 -3.99 -28.26
N LYS A 644 35.68 -5.08 -28.54
CA LYS A 644 34.20 -5.07 -28.57
C LYS A 644 33.63 -4.73 -27.17
N ALA A 645 34.12 -5.38 -26.12
CA ALA A 645 33.70 -5.12 -24.73
C ALA A 645 33.84 -3.63 -24.38
N ILE A 646 35.01 -3.06 -24.60
CA ILE A 646 35.29 -1.66 -24.31
C ILE A 646 34.44 -0.72 -25.16
N PHE A 647 34.27 -1.00 -26.45
CA PHE A 647 33.46 -0.15 -27.32
C PHE A 647 31.98 -0.11 -26.85
N TYR A 648 31.35 -1.29 -26.76
CA TYR A 648 29.95 -1.35 -26.41
C TYR A 648 29.67 -0.85 -24.97
N MET A 649 30.54 -1.18 -24.01
CA MET A 649 30.49 -0.61 -22.66
C MET A 649 30.52 0.92 -22.68
N SER A 650 31.48 1.50 -23.43
CA SER A 650 31.61 2.96 -23.53
C SER A 650 30.42 3.63 -24.22
N THR A 651 29.83 2.98 -25.22
CA THR A 651 28.60 3.50 -25.86
C THR A 651 27.41 3.51 -24.91
N TYR A 652 27.32 2.56 -23.97
CA TYR A 652 26.32 2.59 -22.91
C TYR A 652 26.56 3.74 -21.94
N LEU A 653 27.81 4.03 -21.56
CA LEU A 653 28.13 5.19 -20.72
C LEU A 653 27.67 6.50 -21.38
N ILE A 654 27.91 6.68 -22.69
CA ILE A 654 27.39 7.83 -23.46
C ILE A 654 25.86 7.87 -23.39
N ARG A 655 25.19 6.76 -23.61
CA ARG A 655 23.73 6.67 -23.60
C ARG A 655 23.14 6.96 -22.22
N PHE A 656 23.87 6.73 -21.15
CA PHE A 656 23.43 6.93 -19.78
C PHE A 656 23.54 8.37 -19.28
N VAL A 657 24.26 9.25 -19.95
CA VAL A 657 24.46 10.64 -19.52
C VAL A 657 23.15 11.31 -19.11
N PRO A 658 22.04 11.29 -19.90
CA PRO A 658 20.79 11.94 -19.50
C PRO A 658 20.17 11.37 -18.21
N PHE A 659 20.29 10.07 -17.98
CA PHE A 659 19.81 9.46 -16.74
C PHE A 659 20.67 9.81 -15.54
N ARG A 660 21.98 9.93 -15.73
CA ARG A 660 22.91 10.33 -14.67
C ARG A 660 22.79 11.81 -14.33
N MET A 661 22.46 12.66 -15.28
CA MET A 661 22.13 14.07 -15.08
C MET A 661 20.92 14.27 -14.15
N GLN A 662 20.00 13.30 -14.07
CA GLN A 662 18.88 13.36 -13.12
C GLN A 662 19.34 13.18 -11.66
N ILE A 663 20.46 12.54 -11.42
CA ILE A 663 21.07 12.41 -10.08
C ILE A 663 21.83 13.69 -9.76
N SER A 664 22.80 14.02 -10.58
CA SER A 664 23.50 15.29 -10.56
C SER A 664 24.24 15.54 -11.89
N ARG A 665 24.62 16.78 -12.14
CA ARG A 665 25.45 17.16 -13.28
C ARG A 665 26.78 16.43 -13.30
N ASP A 666 27.39 16.25 -12.13
CA ASP A 666 28.68 15.58 -11.98
C ASP A 666 28.62 14.10 -12.36
N HIS A 667 27.52 13.41 -12.02
CA HIS A 667 27.32 12.01 -12.44
C HIS A 667 27.21 11.88 -13.96
N GLY A 668 26.55 12.81 -14.63
CA GLY A 668 26.46 12.84 -16.08
C GLY A 668 27.81 13.09 -16.74
N MET A 669 28.56 14.07 -16.26
CA MET A 669 29.90 14.39 -16.74
C MET A 669 30.87 13.23 -16.49
N PHE A 670 30.83 12.61 -15.32
CA PHE A 670 31.67 11.47 -14.98
C PHE A 670 31.46 10.30 -15.93
N ALA A 671 30.22 9.94 -16.27
CA ALA A 671 29.93 8.92 -17.26
C ALA A 671 30.53 9.25 -18.64
N LEU A 672 30.49 10.54 -19.03
CA LEU A 672 31.06 10.98 -20.31
C LEU A 672 32.60 10.95 -20.29
N LEU A 673 33.23 11.41 -19.22
CA LEU A 673 34.68 11.34 -19.03
C LEU A 673 35.19 9.88 -19.08
N MET A 674 34.48 8.97 -18.39
CA MET A 674 34.78 7.53 -18.43
C MET A 674 34.74 7.01 -19.87
N SER A 675 33.71 7.36 -20.65
CA SER A 675 33.60 6.91 -22.04
C SER A 675 34.77 7.40 -22.90
N VAL A 676 35.21 8.65 -22.72
CA VAL A 676 36.34 9.24 -23.43
C VAL A 676 37.63 8.47 -23.08
N VAL A 677 37.91 8.25 -21.80
CA VAL A 677 39.10 7.54 -21.35
C VAL A 677 39.17 6.11 -21.92
N TRP A 678 38.05 5.37 -21.81
CA TRP A 678 38.00 3.99 -22.26
C TRP A 678 38.09 3.84 -23.78
N LEU A 679 37.37 4.66 -24.54
CA LEU A 679 37.43 4.64 -26.00
C LEU A 679 38.84 5.03 -26.54
N ASN A 680 39.55 5.92 -25.84
CA ASN A 680 40.95 6.23 -26.23
C ASN A 680 41.89 5.02 -26.11
N LYS A 681 41.62 4.06 -25.19
CA LYS A 681 42.40 2.81 -25.09
C LYS A 681 42.34 1.99 -26.40
N LEU A 682 41.20 2.01 -27.11
CA LEU A 682 41.05 1.32 -28.40
C LEU A 682 41.93 1.92 -29.50
N ILE A 683 42.20 3.22 -29.47
CA ILE A 683 43.01 3.92 -30.45
C ILE A 683 44.50 3.79 -30.09
N GLN A 684 44.87 3.90 -28.83
CA GLN A 684 46.25 3.87 -28.34
C GLN A 684 46.87 2.46 -28.40
N GLY A 685 46.08 1.40 -28.14
CA GLY A 685 46.54 0.00 -28.18
C GLY A 685 46.98 -0.51 -29.58
N ARG A 686 46.92 0.30 -30.63
CA ARG A 686 47.42 0.00 -31.99
C ARG A 686 48.86 0.40 -32.25
N ARG A 687 49.50 1.03 -31.24
CA ARG A 687 50.92 1.46 -31.40
C ARG A 687 51.93 0.51 -30.77
N LYS A 688 51.52 -0.74 -30.46
CA LYS A 688 52.48 -1.80 -30.10
C LYS A 688 52.39 -2.98 -31.04
#